data_01d44e532ac0f51cbeea37286f7ee184
#
_entry.id   01d44e532ac0f51cbeea37286f7ee184
#
_cell.length_a   1.000
_cell.length_b   1.000
_cell.length_c   1.000
_cell.angle_alpha   90.00
_cell.angle_beta   90.00
_cell.angle_gamma   90.00
#
_symmetry.space_group_name_H-M   'P 1'
#
loop_
_entity.id
_entity.type
_entity.pdbx_description
1 polymer ?
#
loop_
_entity_poly.entity_id
_entity_poly.type
_entity_poly.pdbx_seq_one_letter_code
_entity_poly.pdbx_strand_id
1 'polypeptide(L)'
;MPGQKKSPKRKRRFVRLATFLFVLLGISIIVGGILLAYLFITPLPVAETSRYSRLLDSQGDLIATFSTTGHTSEQVSLTDISPHLIQATLAVEDRKFYDHPGFDMKGMARAVLVNLQHMDRKQGASTLTQQLARNLYLSHEKTWTRKLKEAKFTVQLEMKYTKDEILEMYLNEIYYGHGAYGIESASLLYFGKSAKNLTLAESAMLAGIPKGPTYYSPYNHIDNALKRQQIILNAMAETGFITEAEADKAASAKLALLPQDRQENKVIASYFRDYVRSLVTKQLNITDQQLEQGGLNIYTTLDPRAQKAAEEAVSAGMDSKSELETALVSIDPRNGHIKAMVGGKNYRENQYNHALAKTRQPGSSFKPIMYLTAIASKEMTSTSVFNSQPTLFHYDNNRKTYQPSNFGDKYLGEIPMREAIAASDNIYAVNTIMKIGPEKVADMAKKMGITSPLEPVPSLALGTSPVSPLEMASAYAVMANSGKRVSPVAVLSITDAAGRSLYSAPEDAGEQVVEPSAAYVMTRMMEGVFETGGTGNRVSTLMKRPVAGKTGTTDTDAWLVGYTPELSTAVWVGYDKGREISKVDGRRAAPIFAQYTEKALENVPPKIFPIPDEVVSAYVDPKTGKLAGAGCPDKVLEVFVKGTEPTEYCDEHEGGEPAKKANPADAAEKQEERSWWKDFKRWWVE
;
A
#
# COMPACT_ATOMS: atom_id res chain seq x y z
N MET A 1 -75.96 18.43 -69.49
CA MET A 1 -74.60 17.88 -69.31
C MET A 1 -74.59 16.99 -68.07
N PRO A 2 -74.27 15.69 -68.15
CA PRO A 2 -74.46 14.75 -67.05
C PRO A 2 -73.27 14.78 -66.11
N GLY A 3 -73.60 14.88 -64.78
CA GLY A 3 -72.61 14.82 -63.69
C GLY A 3 -71.89 13.47 -63.62
N GLN A 4 -70.54 13.49 -63.56
CA GLN A 4 -69.71 12.31 -63.41
C GLN A 4 -69.89 11.71 -61.99
N LYS A 5 -70.59 10.56 -61.88
CA LYS A 5 -70.67 9.74 -60.71
C LYS A 5 -69.24 9.11 -60.44
N LYS A 6 -68.54 9.57 -59.41
CA LYS A 6 -67.29 8.96 -58.94
C LYS A 6 -67.50 7.49 -58.65
N SER A 7 -66.70 6.61 -59.29
CA SER A 7 -66.86 5.16 -59.34
C SER A 7 -66.78 4.55 -57.90
N PRO A 8 -67.66 3.58 -57.58
CA PRO A 8 -67.71 2.92 -56.23
C PRO A 8 -66.42 2.15 -55.82
N LYS A 9 -65.53 1.84 -56.76
CA LYS A 9 -64.27 1.17 -56.57
C LYS A 9 -63.23 1.98 -55.75
N ARG A 10 -63.29 3.35 -55.93
CA ARG A 10 -62.35 4.27 -55.24
C ARG A 10 -62.71 4.43 -53.76
N LYS A 11 -64.00 4.47 -53.41
CA LYS A 11 -64.47 4.50 -52.00
C LYS A 11 -64.11 3.17 -51.23
N ARG A 12 -64.29 2.00 -51.88
CA ARG A 12 -63.96 0.70 -51.27
C ARG A 12 -62.48 0.54 -51.07
N ARG A 13 -61.57 1.04 -51.92
CA ARG A 13 -60.11 1.05 -51.70
C ARG A 13 -59.70 1.97 -50.55
N PHE A 14 -60.32 3.15 -50.43
CA PHE A 14 -60.04 4.07 -49.33
C PHE A 14 -60.49 3.54 -47.98
N VAL A 15 -61.67 2.93 -47.90
CA VAL A 15 -62.16 2.26 -46.69
C VAL A 15 -61.26 1.11 -46.30
N ARG A 16 -60.83 0.26 -47.22
CA ARG A 16 -59.88 -0.84 -46.93
C ARG A 16 -58.52 -0.33 -46.45
N LEU A 17 -58.00 0.74 -47.04
CA LEU A 17 -56.75 1.38 -46.59
C LEU A 17 -56.91 1.99 -45.21
N ALA A 18 -58.03 2.69 -44.95
CA ALA A 18 -58.29 3.25 -43.61
C ALA A 18 -58.44 2.16 -42.53
N THR A 19 -59.17 1.07 -42.86
CA THR A 19 -59.31 -0.09 -41.95
C THR A 19 -57.92 -0.78 -41.67
N PHE A 20 -57.11 -0.93 -42.74
CA PHE A 20 -55.75 -1.49 -42.59
C PHE A 20 -54.87 -0.61 -41.71
N LEU A 21 -54.88 0.72 -41.89
CA LEU A 21 -54.15 1.67 -41.05
C LEU A 21 -54.67 1.66 -39.60
N PHE A 22 -55.99 1.54 -39.41
CA PHE A 22 -56.56 1.45 -38.05
C PHE A 22 -56.19 0.16 -37.32
N VAL A 23 -56.15 -0.98 -38.04
CA VAL A 23 -55.69 -2.26 -37.52
C VAL A 23 -54.19 -2.19 -37.18
N LEU A 24 -53.36 -1.63 -38.07
CA LEU A 24 -51.95 -1.39 -37.84
C LEU A 24 -51.71 -0.51 -36.61
N LEU A 25 -52.47 0.55 -36.43
CA LEU A 25 -52.42 1.43 -35.26
C LEU A 25 -52.79 0.66 -33.96
N GLY A 26 -53.87 -0.13 -34.04
CA GLY A 26 -54.27 -1.00 -32.90
C GLY A 26 -53.22 -2.01 -32.49
N ILE A 27 -52.62 -2.68 -33.46
CA ILE A 27 -51.49 -3.62 -33.22
C ILE A 27 -50.30 -2.86 -32.63
N SER A 28 -49.95 -1.68 -33.15
CA SER A 28 -48.84 -0.87 -32.62
C SER A 28 -49.08 -0.44 -31.19
N ILE A 29 -50.30 -0.09 -30.80
CA ILE A 29 -50.66 0.27 -29.42
C ILE A 29 -50.55 -0.95 -28.51
N ILE A 30 -51.03 -2.12 -28.94
CA ILE A 30 -50.94 -3.37 -28.15
C ILE A 30 -49.44 -3.77 -27.95
N VAL A 31 -48.65 -3.77 -29.01
CA VAL A 31 -47.22 -4.10 -28.96
C VAL A 31 -46.49 -3.08 -28.09
N GLY A 32 -46.79 -1.80 -28.20
CA GLY A 32 -46.25 -0.75 -27.36
C GLY A 32 -46.59 -0.97 -25.87
N GLY A 33 -47.85 -1.30 -25.57
CA GLY A 33 -48.30 -1.63 -24.21
C GLY A 33 -47.60 -2.85 -23.63
N ILE A 34 -47.44 -3.92 -24.39
CA ILE A 34 -46.70 -5.12 -24.00
C ILE A 34 -45.23 -4.78 -23.72
N LEU A 35 -44.61 -3.98 -24.58
CA LEU A 35 -43.23 -3.53 -24.42
C LEU A 35 -43.04 -2.70 -23.15
N LEU A 36 -43.94 -1.75 -22.91
CA LEU A 36 -43.91 -0.94 -21.67
C LEU A 36 -44.09 -1.79 -20.42
N ALA A 37 -45.05 -2.73 -20.44
CA ALA A 37 -45.24 -3.67 -19.33
C ALA A 37 -43.97 -4.53 -19.08
N TYR A 38 -43.38 -5.03 -20.16
CA TYR A 38 -42.10 -5.74 -20.09
C TYR A 38 -41.00 -4.89 -19.48
N LEU A 39 -40.85 -3.63 -19.89
CA LEU A 39 -39.84 -2.71 -19.33
C LEU A 39 -40.10 -2.37 -17.87
N PHE A 40 -41.35 -2.27 -17.47
CA PHE A 40 -41.73 -2.04 -16.05
C PHE A 40 -41.40 -3.20 -15.15
N ILE A 41 -41.70 -4.45 -15.57
CA ILE A 41 -41.48 -5.67 -14.79
C ILE A 41 -40.01 -6.05 -14.77
N THR A 42 -39.24 -5.77 -15.83
CA THR A 42 -37.81 -6.13 -15.88
C THR A 42 -37.03 -5.26 -14.90
N PRO A 43 -36.24 -5.86 -13.98
CA PRO A 43 -35.39 -5.08 -13.09
C PRO A 43 -34.33 -4.33 -13.90
N LEU A 44 -34.00 -3.13 -13.47
CA LEU A 44 -32.79 -2.45 -13.94
C LEU A 44 -31.57 -3.31 -13.53
N PRO A 45 -30.53 -3.38 -14.35
CA PRO A 45 -29.27 -3.94 -13.88
C PRO A 45 -28.84 -3.23 -12.59
N VAL A 46 -28.08 -3.91 -11.76
CA VAL A 46 -27.43 -3.24 -10.62
C VAL A 46 -26.62 -2.09 -11.23
N ALA A 47 -26.95 -0.87 -10.85
CA ALA A 47 -26.18 0.28 -11.30
C ALA A 47 -24.74 0.07 -10.84
N GLU A 48 -23.81 0.05 -11.78
CA GLU A 48 -22.39 0.20 -11.45
C GLU A 48 -22.20 1.67 -11.05
N THR A 49 -22.76 2.05 -9.90
CA THR A 49 -22.41 3.35 -9.31
C THR A 49 -20.91 3.35 -9.14
N SER A 50 -20.25 4.36 -9.65
CA SER A 50 -18.78 4.51 -9.55
C SER A 50 -18.40 4.70 -8.09
N ARG A 51 -18.45 3.61 -7.34
CA ARG A 51 -18.00 3.55 -5.95
C ARG A 51 -16.52 3.22 -6.00
N TYR A 52 -15.70 4.17 -5.64
CA TYR A 52 -14.28 3.88 -5.45
C TYR A 52 -14.07 2.75 -4.46
N SER A 53 -13.19 1.86 -4.82
CA SER A 53 -12.76 0.86 -3.86
C SER A 53 -11.99 1.52 -2.72
N ARG A 54 -12.24 1.02 -1.53
CA ARG A 54 -11.73 1.55 -0.26
C ARG A 54 -10.61 0.66 0.26
N LEU A 55 -9.51 1.27 0.61
CA LEU A 55 -8.43 0.62 1.33
C LEU A 55 -8.63 0.90 2.81
N LEU A 56 -8.83 -0.15 3.58
CA LEU A 56 -9.14 -0.10 5.00
C LEU A 56 -7.95 -0.67 5.78
N ASP A 57 -7.67 -0.10 6.94
CA ASP A 57 -6.62 -0.58 7.84
C ASP A 57 -7.03 -1.85 8.60
N SER A 58 -6.20 -2.27 9.53
CA SER A 58 -6.45 -3.46 10.37
C SER A 58 -7.62 -3.30 11.36
N GLN A 59 -8.15 -2.09 11.53
CA GLN A 59 -9.30 -1.78 12.39
C GLN A 59 -10.57 -1.56 11.57
N GLY A 60 -10.45 -1.48 10.24
CA GLY A 60 -11.54 -1.20 9.31
C GLY A 60 -11.72 0.29 9.00
N ASP A 61 -10.81 1.14 9.46
CA ASP A 61 -10.82 2.57 9.17
C ASP A 61 -10.22 2.87 7.79
N LEU A 62 -10.72 3.92 7.15
CA LEU A 62 -10.31 4.29 5.79
C LEU A 62 -8.89 4.86 5.77
N ILE A 63 -7.97 4.20 5.06
CA ILE A 63 -6.61 4.68 4.78
C ILE A 63 -6.59 5.54 3.51
N ALA A 64 -7.18 5.00 2.43
CA ALA A 64 -7.18 5.60 1.11
C ALA A 64 -8.32 5.05 0.25
N THR A 65 -8.59 5.71 -0.86
CA THR A 65 -9.42 5.17 -1.94
C THR A 65 -8.55 4.89 -3.16
N PHE A 66 -8.95 3.92 -3.98
CA PHE A 66 -8.31 3.68 -5.28
C PHE A 66 -8.85 4.63 -6.37
N SER A 67 -9.12 5.87 -5.97
CA SER A 67 -9.39 6.98 -6.88
C SER A 67 -8.08 7.60 -7.32
N THR A 68 -8.01 8.06 -8.55
CA THR A 68 -6.86 8.84 -9.04
C THR A 68 -6.72 10.19 -8.33
N THR A 69 -7.70 10.60 -7.52
CA THR A 69 -7.76 11.92 -6.86
C THR A 69 -7.75 11.87 -5.34
N GLY A 70 -7.82 10.69 -4.71
CA GLY A 70 -7.86 10.58 -3.26
C GLY A 70 -9.15 11.10 -2.58
N HIS A 71 -10.17 11.54 -3.35
CA HIS A 71 -11.46 11.97 -2.81
C HIS A 71 -12.47 10.81 -2.79
N THR A 72 -13.19 10.70 -1.68
CA THR A 72 -14.35 9.81 -1.54
C THR A 72 -15.51 10.38 -2.36
N SER A 73 -16.19 9.54 -3.15
CA SER A 73 -17.49 9.91 -3.75
C SER A 73 -18.52 9.96 -2.61
N GLU A 74 -18.68 11.12 -1.98
CA GLU A 74 -19.79 11.36 -1.07
C GLU A 74 -21.03 11.66 -1.89
N GLN A 75 -22.06 10.81 -1.77
CA GLN A 75 -23.37 11.09 -2.35
C GLN A 75 -24.04 12.15 -1.49
N VAL A 76 -24.50 13.21 -2.12
CA VAL A 76 -25.23 14.31 -1.49
C VAL A 76 -26.65 14.37 -2.00
N SER A 77 -27.58 14.70 -1.11
CA SER A 77 -28.98 14.92 -1.53
C SER A 77 -29.11 16.18 -2.39
N LEU A 78 -30.12 16.24 -3.22
CA LEU A 78 -30.38 17.41 -4.07
C LEU A 78 -30.52 18.71 -3.25
N THR A 79 -31.01 18.61 -2.02
CA THR A 79 -31.12 19.72 -1.05
C THR A 79 -29.78 20.22 -0.49
N ASP A 80 -28.72 19.42 -0.62
CA ASP A 80 -27.36 19.77 -0.22
C ASP A 80 -26.47 20.15 -1.40
N ILE A 81 -27.10 20.45 -2.54
CA ILE A 81 -26.44 20.98 -3.75
C ILE A 81 -26.91 22.44 -3.96
N SER A 82 -25.97 23.32 -4.33
CA SER A 82 -26.28 24.71 -4.64
C SER A 82 -27.35 24.82 -5.72
N PRO A 83 -28.43 25.60 -5.50
CA PRO A 83 -29.44 25.84 -6.52
C PRO A 83 -28.86 26.40 -7.83
N HIS A 84 -27.78 27.18 -7.75
CA HIS A 84 -27.08 27.70 -8.93
C HIS A 84 -26.48 26.59 -9.79
N LEU A 85 -25.98 25.51 -9.17
CA LEU A 85 -25.44 24.39 -9.93
C LEU A 85 -26.53 23.58 -10.62
N ILE A 86 -27.62 23.32 -9.92
CA ILE A 86 -28.80 22.64 -10.49
C ILE A 86 -29.28 23.42 -11.72
N GLN A 87 -29.49 24.73 -11.56
CA GLN A 87 -29.91 25.62 -12.64
C GLN A 87 -28.93 25.67 -13.81
N ALA A 88 -27.62 25.76 -13.52
CA ALA A 88 -26.55 25.75 -14.53
C ALA A 88 -26.56 24.46 -15.36
N THR A 89 -26.71 23.32 -14.68
CA THR A 89 -26.76 21.99 -15.32
C THR A 89 -27.98 21.88 -16.21
N LEU A 90 -29.16 22.25 -15.71
CA LEU A 90 -30.39 22.25 -16.49
C LEU A 90 -30.33 23.19 -17.71
N ALA A 91 -29.82 24.41 -17.53
CA ALA A 91 -29.70 25.40 -18.58
C ALA A 91 -28.83 24.95 -19.75
N VAL A 92 -27.77 24.18 -19.49
CA VAL A 92 -26.81 23.80 -20.53
C VAL A 92 -27.03 22.40 -21.09
N GLU A 93 -27.48 21.44 -20.26
CA GLU A 93 -27.61 20.04 -20.67
C GLU A 93 -29.05 19.68 -21.10
N ASP A 94 -30.07 20.19 -20.38
CA ASP A 94 -31.45 19.80 -20.64
C ASP A 94 -32.45 20.82 -20.09
N ARG A 95 -32.72 21.91 -20.88
CA ARG A 95 -33.59 23.02 -20.47
C ARG A 95 -35.03 22.62 -20.16
N LYS A 96 -35.47 21.48 -20.68
CA LYS A 96 -36.84 20.96 -20.54
C LYS A 96 -36.91 19.66 -19.79
N PHE A 97 -35.93 19.40 -18.96
CA PHE A 97 -35.78 18.13 -18.21
C PHE A 97 -37.08 17.71 -17.50
N TYR A 98 -37.77 18.67 -16.88
CA TYR A 98 -39.02 18.41 -16.14
C TYR A 98 -40.24 18.24 -17.05
N ASP A 99 -40.18 18.64 -18.37
CA ASP A 99 -41.31 18.68 -19.27
C ASP A 99 -41.45 17.44 -20.18
N HIS A 100 -40.44 16.56 -20.23
CA HIS A 100 -40.42 15.41 -21.13
C HIS A 100 -40.16 14.08 -20.40
N PRO A 101 -40.69 12.94 -20.87
CA PRO A 101 -40.49 11.61 -20.28
C PRO A 101 -39.21 10.95 -20.80
N GLY A 102 -38.04 11.56 -20.55
CA GLY A 102 -36.71 11.02 -20.88
C GLY A 102 -36.19 11.35 -22.29
N PHE A 103 -37.06 11.78 -23.23
CA PHE A 103 -36.68 12.17 -24.59
C PHE A 103 -37.29 13.53 -24.98
N ASP A 104 -36.45 14.51 -25.25
CA ASP A 104 -36.92 15.79 -25.84
C ASP A 104 -37.06 15.66 -27.37
N MET A 105 -38.22 15.18 -27.82
CA MET A 105 -38.50 15.00 -29.25
C MET A 105 -38.42 16.32 -30.04
N LYS A 106 -38.78 17.45 -29.43
CA LYS A 106 -38.72 18.79 -30.09
C LYS A 106 -37.26 19.26 -30.17
N GLY A 107 -36.49 19.07 -29.12
CA GLY A 107 -35.06 19.38 -29.11
C GLY A 107 -34.26 18.50 -30.08
N MET A 108 -34.59 17.21 -30.16
CA MET A 108 -34.00 16.29 -31.14
C MET A 108 -34.27 16.72 -32.58
N ALA A 109 -35.52 17.07 -32.92
CA ALA A 109 -35.86 17.54 -34.24
C ALA A 109 -35.13 18.85 -34.60
N ARG A 110 -35.06 19.80 -33.66
CA ARG A 110 -34.32 21.05 -33.81
C ARG A 110 -32.81 20.78 -34.01
N ALA A 111 -32.20 19.92 -33.21
CA ALA A 111 -30.76 19.59 -33.32
C ALA A 111 -30.44 18.94 -34.68
N VAL A 112 -31.31 18.08 -35.21
CA VAL A 112 -31.17 17.49 -36.55
C VAL A 112 -31.19 18.60 -37.62
N LEU A 113 -32.14 19.54 -37.54
CA LEU A 113 -32.23 20.65 -38.48
C LEU A 113 -30.99 21.56 -38.44
N VAL A 114 -30.53 21.93 -37.25
CA VAL A 114 -29.35 22.79 -37.08
C VAL A 114 -28.07 22.10 -37.58
N ASN A 115 -27.88 20.81 -37.27
CA ASN A 115 -26.74 20.05 -37.74
C ASN A 115 -26.73 19.83 -39.24
N LEU A 116 -27.91 19.68 -39.87
CA LEU A 116 -28.06 19.64 -41.34
C LEU A 116 -27.73 20.97 -41.99
N GLN A 117 -28.17 22.10 -41.40
CA GLN A 117 -27.90 23.45 -41.93
C GLN A 117 -26.42 23.83 -41.88
N HIS A 118 -25.69 23.34 -40.87
CA HIS A 118 -24.27 23.70 -40.67
C HIS A 118 -23.30 22.64 -41.15
N MET A 119 -23.77 21.50 -41.68
CA MET A 119 -22.94 20.32 -42.03
C MET A 119 -21.95 19.90 -40.95
N ASP A 120 -22.24 20.22 -39.69
CA ASP A 120 -21.38 19.95 -38.53
C ASP A 120 -22.19 19.56 -37.30
N ARG A 121 -21.60 18.78 -36.37
CA ARG A 121 -22.26 18.36 -35.12
C ARG A 121 -22.18 19.45 -34.06
N LYS A 122 -22.89 20.56 -34.29
CA LYS A 122 -22.87 21.72 -33.36
C LYS A 122 -23.79 21.57 -32.16
N GLN A 123 -24.86 20.77 -32.22
CA GLN A 123 -25.81 20.65 -31.12
C GLN A 123 -26.01 19.19 -30.73
N GLY A 124 -25.82 18.89 -29.43
CA GLY A 124 -26.16 17.61 -28.82
C GLY A 124 -27.66 17.52 -28.55
N ALA A 125 -28.24 16.32 -28.70
CA ALA A 125 -29.66 16.08 -28.53
C ALA A 125 -29.96 15.01 -27.44
N SER A 126 -28.98 14.67 -26.61
CA SER A 126 -29.17 13.69 -25.53
C SER A 126 -29.63 14.40 -24.26
N THR A 127 -30.68 13.87 -23.61
CA THR A 127 -31.23 14.37 -22.35
C THR A 127 -30.36 13.94 -21.15
N LEU A 128 -30.58 14.55 -19.98
CA LEU A 128 -29.94 14.16 -18.72
C LEU A 128 -30.20 12.68 -18.37
N THR A 129 -31.44 12.20 -18.54
CA THR A 129 -31.80 10.80 -18.30
C THR A 129 -31.05 9.83 -19.23
N GLN A 130 -30.88 10.21 -20.52
CA GLN A 130 -30.08 9.40 -21.45
C GLN A 130 -28.59 9.37 -21.08
N GLN A 131 -28.08 10.50 -20.62
CA GLN A 131 -26.69 10.54 -20.14
C GLN A 131 -26.50 9.70 -18.88
N LEU A 132 -27.42 9.76 -17.93
CA LEU A 132 -27.43 8.93 -16.72
C LEU A 132 -27.53 7.44 -17.07
N ALA A 133 -28.48 7.05 -17.92
CA ALA A 133 -28.64 5.67 -18.39
C ALA A 133 -27.37 5.12 -19.02
N ARG A 134 -26.67 5.93 -19.79
CA ARG A 134 -25.40 5.58 -20.40
C ARG A 134 -24.31 5.38 -19.34
N ASN A 135 -24.19 6.30 -18.38
CA ASN A 135 -23.14 6.28 -17.36
C ASN A 135 -23.32 5.12 -16.37
N LEU A 136 -24.57 4.81 -15.99
CA LEU A 136 -24.85 3.75 -15.01
C LEU A 136 -24.81 2.32 -15.58
N TYR A 137 -25.16 2.12 -16.87
CA TYR A 137 -25.47 0.78 -17.37
C TYR A 137 -24.74 0.38 -18.65
N LEU A 138 -23.93 1.26 -19.26
CA LEU A 138 -23.38 1.02 -20.59
C LEU A 138 -21.88 1.35 -20.69
N SER A 139 -21.15 0.55 -21.49
CA SER A 139 -19.77 0.85 -21.86
C SER A 139 -19.68 2.06 -22.82
N HIS A 140 -18.50 2.68 -22.91
CA HIS A 140 -18.26 3.86 -23.75
C HIS A 140 -18.15 3.56 -25.27
N GLU A 141 -18.39 2.33 -25.71
CA GLU A 141 -18.37 1.96 -27.11
C GLU A 141 -19.47 2.67 -27.93
N LYS A 142 -19.14 3.16 -29.12
CA LYS A 142 -20.09 3.90 -30.00
C LYS A 142 -20.76 2.94 -30.99
N THR A 143 -21.73 2.13 -30.51
CA THR A 143 -22.48 1.18 -31.36
C THR A 143 -23.98 1.51 -31.38
N TRP A 144 -24.69 1.10 -32.43
CA TRP A 144 -26.15 1.23 -32.53
C TRP A 144 -26.86 0.38 -31.45
N THR A 145 -26.34 -0.77 -31.14
CA THR A 145 -26.86 -1.67 -30.09
C THR A 145 -26.81 -1.00 -28.73
N ARG A 146 -25.71 -0.29 -28.44
CA ARG A 146 -25.58 0.52 -27.22
C ARG A 146 -26.65 1.63 -27.16
N LYS A 147 -26.91 2.32 -28.29
CA LYS A 147 -27.91 3.41 -28.32
C LYS A 147 -29.33 2.89 -28.07
N LEU A 148 -29.66 1.68 -28.54
CA LEU A 148 -30.93 1.02 -28.24
C LEU A 148 -31.04 0.64 -26.76
N LYS A 149 -29.95 0.12 -26.16
CA LYS A 149 -29.91 -0.16 -24.73
C LYS A 149 -30.05 1.12 -23.90
N GLU A 150 -29.38 2.21 -24.29
CA GLU A 150 -29.51 3.52 -23.66
C GLU A 150 -30.98 3.98 -23.66
N ALA A 151 -31.67 3.88 -24.80
CA ALA A 151 -33.10 4.22 -24.90
C ALA A 151 -33.96 3.33 -23.97
N LYS A 152 -33.69 2.01 -23.91
CA LYS A 152 -34.35 1.08 -22.98
C LYS A 152 -34.21 1.54 -21.54
N PHE A 153 -32.97 1.77 -21.08
CA PHE A 153 -32.71 2.16 -19.70
C PHE A 153 -33.22 3.56 -19.36
N THR A 154 -33.24 4.48 -20.35
CA THR A 154 -33.85 5.81 -20.19
C THR A 154 -35.32 5.68 -19.83
N VAL A 155 -36.10 4.86 -20.58
CA VAL A 155 -37.52 4.63 -20.30
C VAL A 155 -37.69 3.98 -18.92
N GLN A 156 -36.87 3.00 -18.58
CA GLN A 156 -36.94 2.33 -17.27
C GLN A 156 -36.63 3.27 -16.11
N LEU A 157 -35.65 4.17 -16.23
CA LEU A 157 -35.34 5.19 -15.21
C LEU A 157 -36.55 6.13 -15.00
N GLU A 158 -37.10 6.67 -16.06
CA GLU A 158 -38.28 7.59 -16.01
C GLU A 158 -39.57 6.91 -15.46
N MET A 159 -39.66 5.57 -15.61
CA MET A 159 -40.78 4.82 -15.04
C MET A 159 -40.64 4.52 -13.57
N LYS A 160 -39.42 4.47 -13.07
CA LYS A 160 -39.10 3.99 -11.72
C LYS A 160 -38.69 5.09 -10.74
N TYR A 161 -38.22 6.23 -11.23
CA TYR A 161 -37.70 7.33 -10.43
C TYR A 161 -38.37 8.64 -10.82
N THR A 162 -38.49 9.53 -9.86
CA THR A 162 -38.93 10.91 -10.06
C THR A 162 -37.84 11.72 -10.77
N LYS A 163 -38.19 12.85 -11.32
CA LYS A 163 -37.24 13.78 -11.96
C LYS A 163 -36.14 14.24 -10.99
N ASP A 164 -36.51 14.52 -9.76
CA ASP A 164 -35.55 14.94 -8.72
C ASP A 164 -34.58 13.82 -8.38
N GLU A 165 -35.03 12.59 -8.23
CA GLU A 165 -34.16 11.43 -8.01
C GLU A 165 -33.23 11.18 -9.22
N ILE A 166 -33.71 11.34 -10.46
CA ILE A 166 -32.89 11.22 -11.67
C ILE A 166 -31.81 12.30 -11.70
N LEU A 167 -32.14 13.54 -11.35
CA LEU A 167 -31.22 14.66 -11.34
C LEU A 167 -30.16 14.48 -10.20
N GLU A 168 -30.60 14.02 -9.02
CA GLU A 168 -29.72 13.70 -7.92
C GLU A 168 -28.70 12.62 -8.30
N MET A 169 -29.20 11.51 -8.87
CA MET A 169 -28.33 10.44 -9.38
C MET A 169 -27.36 10.96 -10.44
N TYR A 170 -27.81 11.81 -11.37
CA TYR A 170 -26.96 12.38 -12.41
C TYR A 170 -25.82 13.20 -11.80
N LEU A 171 -26.13 14.13 -10.90
CA LEU A 171 -25.15 15.02 -10.28
C LEU A 171 -24.15 14.26 -9.39
N ASN A 172 -24.54 13.13 -8.81
CA ASN A 172 -23.68 12.28 -8.01
C ASN A 172 -22.82 11.30 -8.84
N GLU A 173 -23.16 11.04 -10.12
CA GLU A 173 -22.47 10.04 -10.93
C GLU A 173 -21.61 10.61 -12.07
N ILE A 174 -21.87 11.85 -12.50
CA ILE A 174 -21.18 12.42 -13.66
C ILE A 174 -19.70 12.69 -13.35
N TYR A 175 -18.86 12.49 -14.38
CA TYR A 175 -17.41 12.70 -14.26
C TYR A 175 -17.01 14.15 -14.52
N TYR A 176 -16.37 14.78 -13.56
CA TYR A 176 -15.89 16.18 -13.58
C TYR A 176 -14.39 16.33 -13.85
N GLY A 177 -13.70 15.29 -14.31
CA GLY A 177 -12.26 15.33 -14.56
C GLY A 177 -11.42 15.07 -13.31
N HIS A 178 -10.12 14.83 -13.51
CA HIS A 178 -9.15 14.56 -12.45
C HIS A 178 -9.62 13.50 -11.44
N GLY A 179 -10.40 12.51 -11.91
CA GLY A 179 -10.97 11.44 -11.13
C GLY A 179 -12.13 11.84 -10.21
N ALA A 180 -12.63 13.06 -10.25
CA ALA A 180 -13.79 13.47 -9.50
C ALA A 180 -15.08 12.97 -10.18
N TYR A 181 -15.75 12.01 -9.56
CA TYR A 181 -17.10 11.59 -9.89
C TYR A 181 -18.05 12.14 -8.83
N GLY A 182 -19.16 12.71 -9.28
CA GLY A 182 -20.10 13.41 -8.43
C GLY A 182 -19.70 14.83 -8.07
N ILE A 183 -20.72 15.62 -7.80
CA ILE A 183 -20.57 17.07 -7.61
C ILE A 183 -19.88 17.45 -6.31
N GLU A 184 -20.09 16.69 -5.22
CA GLU A 184 -19.41 16.94 -3.95
C GLU A 184 -17.91 16.76 -4.09
N SER A 185 -17.50 15.64 -4.71
CA SER A 185 -16.07 15.37 -5.00
C SER A 185 -15.47 16.48 -5.89
N ALA A 186 -16.20 16.93 -6.90
CA ALA A 186 -15.74 18.01 -7.78
C ALA A 186 -15.65 19.36 -7.05
N SER A 187 -16.61 19.68 -6.20
CA SER A 187 -16.61 20.89 -5.39
C SER A 187 -15.43 20.95 -4.43
N LEU A 188 -15.20 19.84 -3.73
CA LEU A 188 -14.05 19.70 -2.85
C LEU A 188 -12.73 19.76 -3.62
N LEU A 189 -12.67 19.09 -4.79
CA LEU A 189 -11.50 19.08 -5.66
C LEU A 189 -11.11 20.47 -6.12
N TYR A 190 -12.00 21.19 -6.75
CA TYR A 190 -11.66 22.46 -7.40
C TYR A 190 -11.68 23.65 -6.45
N PHE A 191 -12.53 23.63 -5.42
CA PHE A 191 -12.80 24.81 -4.58
C PHE A 191 -12.65 24.56 -3.06
N GLY A 192 -12.50 23.32 -2.60
CA GLY A 192 -12.28 22.97 -1.19
C GLY A 192 -13.49 23.20 -0.28
N LYS A 193 -14.69 23.19 -0.85
CA LYS A 193 -15.94 23.43 -0.12
C LYS A 193 -17.04 22.47 -0.60
N SER A 194 -18.05 22.25 0.25
CA SER A 194 -19.21 21.45 -0.10
C SER A 194 -19.98 22.05 -1.30
N ALA A 195 -20.57 21.17 -2.12
CA ALA A 195 -21.41 21.52 -3.27
C ALA A 195 -22.57 22.46 -2.89
N LYS A 196 -23.03 22.41 -1.65
CA LYS A 196 -24.05 23.33 -1.11
C LYS A 196 -23.61 24.79 -1.12
N ASN A 197 -22.33 25.05 -0.94
CA ASN A 197 -21.75 26.38 -0.76
C ASN A 197 -21.14 26.97 -2.04
N LEU A 198 -21.38 26.35 -3.19
CA LEU A 198 -20.89 26.85 -4.47
C LEU A 198 -21.58 28.17 -4.84
N THR A 199 -20.79 29.15 -5.24
CA THR A 199 -21.26 30.40 -5.81
C THR A 199 -21.77 30.22 -7.25
N LEU A 200 -22.48 31.20 -7.81
CA LEU A 200 -22.94 31.15 -9.19
C LEU A 200 -21.78 30.94 -10.18
N ALA A 201 -20.68 31.67 -10.00
CA ALA A 201 -19.51 31.54 -10.87
C ALA A 201 -18.86 30.13 -10.82
N GLU A 202 -18.72 29.57 -9.63
CA GLU A 202 -18.17 28.23 -9.42
C GLU A 202 -19.11 27.13 -9.93
N SER A 203 -20.42 27.30 -9.73
CA SER A 203 -21.46 26.41 -10.22
C SER A 203 -21.47 26.35 -11.76
N ALA A 204 -21.39 27.49 -12.41
CA ALA A 204 -21.31 27.56 -13.87
C ALA A 204 -20.01 26.96 -14.41
N MET A 205 -18.88 27.12 -13.69
CA MET A 205 -17.60 26.47 -14.03
C MET A 205 -17.75 24.95 -13.99
N LEU A 206 -18.23 24.39 -12.87
CA LEU A 206 -18.36 22.93 -12.72
C LEU A 206 -19.34 22.33 -13.70
N ALA A 207 -20.51 22.95 -13.92
CA ALA A 207 -21.51 22.48 -14.92
C ALA A 207 -20.94 22.39 -16.34
N GLY A 208 -19.84 23.09 -16.63
CA GLY A 208 -19.18 23.09 -17.93
C GLY A 208 -18.25 21.90 -18.18
N ILE A 209 -17.68 21.33 -17.12
CA ILE A 209 -16.62 20.33 -17.21
C ILE A 209 -17.10 18.99 -17.83
N PRO A 210 -18.29 18.43 -17.51
CA PRO A 210 -18.70 17.10 -17.99
C PRO A 210 -18.76 16.97 -19.52
N LYS A 211 -18.92 18.05 -20.25
CA LYS A 211 -18.92 18.05 -21.72
C LYS A 211 -17.60 17.60 -22.32
N GLY A 212 -16.50 17.84 -21.63
CA GLY A 212 -15.15 17.44 -22.04
C GLY A 212 -14.17 17.63 -20.88
N PRO A 213 -14.12 16.67 -19.94
CA PRO A 213 -13.42 16.82 -18.65
C PRO A 213 -11.93 17.16 -18.77
N THR A 214 -11.25 16.69 -19.81
CA THR A 214 -9.84 17.06 -20.07
C THR A 214 -9.73 18.46 -20.70
N TYR A 215 -10.61 18.78 -21.64
CA TYR A 215 -10.54 20.01 -22.43
C TYR A 215 -11.07 21.23 -21.69
N TYR A 216 -12.08 21.07 -20.82
CA TYR A 216 -12.69 22.12 -20.01
C TYR A 216 -12.23 22.11 -18.54
N SER A 217 -11.21 21.30 -18.20
CA SER A 217 -10.62 21.34 -16.86
C SER A 217 -9.91 22.69 -16.62
N PRO A 218 -10.23 23.41 -15.51
CA PRO A 218 -9.53 24.66 -15.17
C PRO A 218 -8.05 24.42 -14.81
N TYR A 219 -7.64 23.21 -14.42
CA TYR A 219 -6.24 22.88 -14.17
C TYR A 219 -5.44 22.69 -15.46
N ASN A 220 -6.08 22.13 -16.51
CA ASN A 220 -5.38 21.89 -17.78
C ASN A 220 -5.46 23.11 -18.71
N HIS A 221 -6.64 23.73 -18.82
CA HIS A 221 -6.95 24.76 -19.80
C HIS A 221 -7.91 25.80 -19.25
N ILE A 222 -7.41 26.70 -18.39
CA ILE A 222 -8.24 27.71 -17.72
C ILE A 222 -9.05 28.58 -18.69
N ASP A 223 -8.47 28.96 -19.83
CA ASP A 223 -9.16 29.78 -20.82
C ASP A 223 -10.36 29.07 -21.46
N ASN A 224 -10.25 27.75 -21.71
CA ASN A 224 -11.36 26.96 -22.23
C ASN A 224 -12.46 26.79 -21.18
N ALA A 225 -12.08 26.61 -19.93
CA ALA A 225 -13.00 26.51 -18.81
C ALA A 225 -13.79 27.83 -18.63
N LEU A 226 -13.12 28.99 -18.66
CA LEU A 226 -13.74 30.31 -18.53
C LEU A 226 -14.69 30.60 -19.73
N LYS A 227 -14.27 30.30 -20.98
CA LYS A 227 -15.16 30.41 -22.15
C LYS A 227 -16.39 29.52 -22.01
N ARG A 228 -16.24 28.32 -21.48
CA ARG A 228 -17.35 27.41 -21.26
C ARG A 228 -18.28 27.90 -20.14
N GLN A 229 -17.72 28.42 -19.05
CA GLN A 229 -18.47 29.09 -17.97
C GLN A 229 -19.34 30.22 -18.50
N GLN A 230 -18.79 31.11 -19.33
CA GLN A 230 -19.56 32.22 -19.96
C GLN A 230 -20.74 31.72 -20.80
N ILE A 231 -20.55 30.65 -21.59
CA ILE A 231 -21.65 30.04 -22.36
C ILE A 231 -22.76 29.54 -21.43
N ILE A 232 -22.41 29.00 -20.25
CA ILE A 232 -23.40 28.50 -19.29
C ILE A 232 -24.12 29.66 -18.61
N LEU A 233 -23.41 30.68 -18.18
CA LEU A 233 -24.01 31.87 -17.57
C LEU A 233 -24.99 32.54 -18.54
N ASN A 234 -24.62 32.66 -19.82
CA ASN A 234 -25.54 33.18 -20.85
C ASN A 234 -26.76 32.26 -21.02
N ALA A 235 -26.58 30.94 -21.01
CA ALA A 235 -27.68 29.99 -21.08
C ALA A 235 -28.62 30.08 -19.85
N MET A 236 -28.09 30.33 -18.66
CA MET A 236 -28.88 30.58 -17.45
C MET A 236 -29.68 31.88 -17.55
N ALA A 237 -29.12 32.94 -18.13
CA ALA A 237 -29.81 34.19 -18.38
C ALA A 237 -30.93 34.03 -19.45
N GLU A 238 -30.63 33.34 -20.57
CA GLU A 238 -31.62 33.01 -21.61
C GLU A 238 -32.81 32.19 -21.10
N THR A 239 -32.58 31.34 -20.09
CA THR A 239 -33.64 30.51 -19.48
C THR A 239 -34.34 31.20 -18.32
N GLY A 240 -33.93 32.41 -17.95
CA GLY A 240 -34.55 33.18 -16.88
C GLY A 240 -34.19 32.71 -15.46
N PHE A 241 -33.18 31.84 -15.29
CA PHE A 241 -32.71 31.45 -13.99
C PHE A 241 -31.94 32.57 -13.26
N ILE A 242 -31.27 33.42 -14.03
CA ILE A 242 -30.55 34.60 -13.56
C ILE A 242 -30.79 35.79 -14.50
N THR A 243 -30.45 36.97 -14.06
CA THR A 243 -30.45 38.18 -14.93
C THR A 243 -29.12 38.28 -15.70
N GLU A 244 -29.12 39.06 -16.80
CA GLU A 244 -27.89 39.35 -17.57
C GLU A 244 -26.82 40.02 -16.68
N ALA A 245 -27.21 40.92 -15.78
CA ALA A 245 -26.31 41.60 -14.86
C ALA A 245 -25.64 40.60 -13.85
N GLU A 246 -26.38 39.60 -13.41
CA GLU A 246 -25.81 38.52 -12.55
C GLU A 246 -24.86 37.62 -13.36
N ALA A 247 -25.17 37.33 -14.62
CA ALA A 247 -24.28 36.58 -15.50
C ALA A 247 -22.95 37.30 -15.73
N ASP A 248 -22.99 38.60 -16.06
CA ASP A 248 -21.77 39.42 -16.25
C ASP A 248 -20.95 39.55 -15.00
N LYS A 249 -21.60 39.75 -13.86
CA LYS A 249 -20.93 39.79 -12.55
C LYS A 249 -20.23 38.46 -12.20
N ALA A 250 -20.92 37.35 -12.47
CA ALA A 250 -20.37 36.01 -12.22
C ALA A 250 -19.20 35.66 -13.15
N ALA A 251 -19.30 36.07 -14.43
CA ALA A 251 -18.23 35.89 -15.42
C ALA A 251 -16.94 36.65 -15.07
N SER A 252 -17.10 37.83 -14.43
CA SER A 252 -16.01 38.69 -14.02
C SER A 252 -15.43 38.28 -12.64
N ALA A 253 -16.06 37.37 -11.93
CA ALA A 253 -15.64 36.96 -10.59
C ALA A 253 -14.33 36.15 -10.63
N LYS A 254 -13.41 36.49 -9.74
CA LYS A 254 -12.18 35.72 -9.57
C LYS A 254 -12.48 34.40 -8.88
N LEU A 255 -12.22 33.30 -9.57
CA LEU A 255 -12.35 31.95 -9.02
C LEU A 255 -11.15 31.59 -8.13
N ALA A 256 -11.42 31.14 -6.92
CA ALA A 256 -10.41 30.68 -5.98
C ALA A 256 -10.20 29.16 -6.12
N LEU A 257 -9.57 28.76 -7.23
CA LEU A 257 -9.21 27.37 -7.45
C LEU A 257 -8.17 26.91 -6.42
N LEU A 258 -8.38 25.75 -5.85
CA LEU A 258 -7.34 25.10 -5.02
C LEU A 258 -6.18 24.62 -5.90
N PRO A 259 -4.93 24.78 -5.44
CA PRO A 259 -3.81 24.15 -6.13
C PRO A 259 -3.99 22.63 -6.19
N GLN A 260 -3.72 22.04 -7.36
CA GLN A 260 -3.81 20.60 -7.56
C GLN A 260 -2.95 19.81 -6.55
N ASP A 261 -1.80 20.37 -6.14
CA ASP A 261 -0.84 19.77 -5.21
C ASP A 261 -1.34 19.67 -3.76
N ARG A 262 -2.36 20.44 -3.36
CA ARG A 262 -2.88 20.38 -1.98
C ARG A 262 -3.63 19.12 -1.64
N GLN A 263 -4.10 18.38 -2.63
CA GLN A 263 -4.98 17.24 -2.42
C GLN A 263 -4.25 15.92 -2.20
N GLU A 264 -3.01 15.82 -2.66
CA GLU A 264 -2.16 14.66 -2.42
C GLU A 264 -1.61 14.58 -0.98
N ASN A 265 -1.80 15.65 -0.17
CA ASN A 265 -1.26 15.75 1.18
C ASN A 265 -1.92 14.85 2.25
N LYS A 266 -2.98 14.11 1.91
CA LYS A 266 -3.70 13.24 2.86
C LYS A 266 -3.59 11.75 2.57
N VAL A 267 -2.86 11.33 1.54
CA VAL A 267 -2.70 9.89 1.27
C VAL A 267 -1.64 9.32 2.20
N ILE A 268 -2.09 8.81 3.34
CA ILE A 268 -1.28 8.00 4.24
C ILE A 268 -0.93 6.70 3.51
N ALA A 269 0.30 6.19 3.69
CA ALA A 269 0.73 4.89 3.20
C ALA A 269 0.69 4.70 1.66
N SER A 270 1.10 5.73 0.88
CA SER A 270 1.07 5.66 -0.59
C SER A 270 1.80 4.44 -1.17
N TYR A 271 2.98 4.11 -0.67
CA TYR A 271 3.75 2.93 -1.10
C TYR A 271 3.05 1.61 -0.77
N PHE A 272 2.39 1.53 0.38
CA PHE A 272 1.61 0.35 0.76
C PHE A 272 0.36 0.22 -0.10
N ARG A 273 -0.34 1.32 -0.39
CA ARG A 273 -1.48 1.34 -1.31
C ARG A 273 -1.12 0.78 -2.68
N ASP A 274 0.01 1.23 -3.26
CA ASP A 274 0.46 0.77 -4.57
C ASP A 274 0.92 -0.70 -4.54
N TYR A 275 1.51 -1.14 -3.42
CA TYR A 275 1.80 -2.54 -3.20
C TYR A 275 0.53 -3.39 -3.18
N VAL A 276 -0.50 -2.97 -2.41
CA VAL A 276 -1.81 -3.65 -2.38
C VAL A 276 -2.45 -3.65 -3.78
N ARG A 277 -2.43 -2.52 -4.52
CA ARG A 277 -2.91 -2.47 -5.91
C ARG A 277 -2.24 -3.54 -6.76
N SER A 278 -0.91 -3.60 -6.73
CA SER A 278 -0.14 -4.59 -7.49
C SER A 278 -0.47 -6.03 -7.09
N LEU A 279 -0.69 -6.29 -5.80
CA LEU A 279 -1.03 -7.60 -5.28
C LEU A 279 -2.42 -8.03 -5.74
N VAL A 280 -3.41 -7.15 -5.59
CA VAL A 280 -4.81 -7.40 -5.95
C VAL A 280 -4.96 -7.63 -7.46
N THR A 281 -4.29 -6.81 -8.28
CA THR A 281 -4.41 -6.91 -9.75
C THR A 281 -3.63 -8.08 -10.33
N LYS A 282 -2.43 -8.39 -9.81
CA LYS A 282 -1.56 -9.43 -10.40
C LYS A 282 -1.80 -10.83 -9.83
N GLN A 283 -2.22 -10.94 -8.57
CA GLN A 283 -2.35 -12.22 -7.88
C GLN A 283 -3.81 -12.65 -7.65
N LEU A 284 -4.71 -11.68 -7.44
CA LEU A 284 -6.12 -11.97 -7.15
C LEU A 284 -7.04 -11.79 -8.36
N ASN A 285 -6.48 -11.49 -9.54
CA ASN A 285 -7.20 -11.33 -10.82
C ASN A 285 -8.34 -10.28 -10.78
N ILE A 286 -8.23 -9.26 -9.92
CA ILE A 286 -9.13 -8.12 -9.91
C ILE A 286 -8.56 -7.07 -10.88
N THR A 287 -9.33 -6.67 -11.88
CA THR A 287 -8.87 -5.69 -12.88
C THR A 287 -8.72 -4.30 -12.26
N ASP A 288 -7.88 -3.44 -12.86
CA ASP A 288 -7.75 -2.04 -12.44
C ASP A 288 -9.09 -1.31 -12.48
N GLN A 289 -9.93 -1.59 -13.47
CA GLN A 289 -11.27 -1.03 -13.56
C GLN A 289 -12.16 -1.45 -12.38
N GLN A 290 -12.15 -2.71 -12.00
CA GLN A 290 -12.87 -3.21 -10.81
C GLN A 290 -12.32 -2.58 -9.54
N LEU A 291 -11.01 -2.38 -9.45
CA LEU A 291 -10.38 -1.75 -8.31
C LEU A 291 -10.74 -0.26 -8.21
N GLU A 292 -10.85 0.45 -9.33
CA GLU A 292 -11.15 1.88 -9.34
C GLU A 292 -12.64 2.20 -9.24
N GLN A 293 -13.51 1.34 -9.79
CA GLN A 293 -14.93 1.62 -9.98
C GLN A 293 -15.88 0.59 -9.34
N GLY A 294 -15.32 -0.52 -8.84
CA GLY A 294 -16.12 -1.65 -8.36
C GLY A 294 -16.62 -1.52 -6.92
N GLY A 295 -16.30 -0.44 -6.21
CA GLY A 295 -16.76 -0.22 -4.83
C GLY A 295 -16.29 -1.30 -3.85
N LEU A 296 -15.12 -1.87 -4.06
CA LEU A 296 -14.56 -2.92 -3.23
C LEU A 296 -14.12 -2.35 -1.87
N ASN A 297 -14.33 -3.12 -0.80
CA ASN A 297 -13.70 -2.85 0.49
C ASN A 297 -12.53 -3.83 0.65
N ILE A 298 -11.32 -3.30 0.70
CA ILE A 298 -10.08 -4.06 0.83
C ILE A 298 -9.55 -3.86 2.23
N TYR A 299 -9.75 -4.86 3.07
CA TYR A 299 -9.26 -4.89 4.45
C TYR A 299 -7.80 -5.32 4.46
N THR A 300 -6.95 -4.52 5.07
CA THR A 300 -5.50 -4.75 5.09
C THR A 300 -4.97 -5.01 6.48
N THR A 301 -3.70 -5.38 6.55
CA THR A 301 -2.96 -5.62 7.79
C THR A 301 -2.31 -4.36 8.36
N LEU A 302 -2.36 -3.23 7.64
CA LEU A 302 -1.68 -1.99 8.01
C LEU A 302 -2.16 -1.49 9.37
N ASP A 303 -1.20 -1.16 10.24
CA ASP A 303 -1.49 -0.46 11.49
C ASP A 303 -1.25 1.05 11.27
N PRO A 304 -2.27 1.90 11.39
CA PRO A 304 -2.14 3.32 11.08
C PRO A 304 -1.16 4.05 12.02
N ARG A 305 -1.01 3.58 13.27
CA ARG A 305 -0.05 4.14 14.22
C ARG A 305 1.38 3.73 13.87
N ALA A 306 1.58 2.46 13.53
CA ALA A 306 2.88 1.97 13.08
C ALA A 306 3.30 2.63 11.75
N GLN A 307 2.36 2.79 10.81
CA GLN A 307 2.64 3.48 9.54
C GLN A 307 3.03 4.96 9.76
N LYS A 308 2.29 5.66 10.60
CA LYS A 308 2.60 7.05 10.94
C LYS A 308 3.98 7.17 11.61
N ALA A 309 4.28 6.28 12.56
CA ALA A 309 5.59 6.21 13.20
C ALA A 309 6.72 5.96 12.19
N ALA A 310 6.47 5.13 11.16
CA ALA A 310 7.45 4.85 10.11
C ALA A 310 7.70 6.09 9.22
N GLU A 311 6.65 6.78 8.80
CA GLU A 311 6.75 8.01 8.00
C GLU A 311 7.45 9.14 8.79
N GLU A 312 7.14 9.31 10.07
CA GLU A 312 7.79 10.26 10.97
C GLU A 312 9.28 9.93 11.16
N ALA A 313 9.63 8.68 11.42
CA ALA A 313 11.02 8.24 11.61
C ALA A 313 11.85 8.43 10.33
N VAL A 314 11.29 8.11 9.17
CA VAL A 314 11.93 8.34 7.87
C VAL A 314 12.12 9.84 7.62
N SER A 315 11.09 10.65 7.83
CA SER A 315 11.17 12.10 7.65
C SER A 315 12.20 12.76 8.56
N ALA A 316 12.31 12.30 9.82
CA ALA A 316 13.30 12.80 10.77
C ALA A 316 14.73 12.33 10.47
N GLY A 317 14.90 11.10 9.95
CA GLY A 317 16.18 10.49 9.69
C GLY A 317 16.81 10.85 8.33
N MET A 318 16.01 11.37 7.39
CA MET A 318 16.45 11.69 6.02
C MET A 318 16.48 13.19 5.78
N ASP A 319 17.49 13.65 5.06
CA ASP A 319 17.54 15.03 4.57
C ASP A 319 16.68 15.15 3.30
N SER A 320 15.70 16.05 3.34
CA SER A 320 14.78 16.29 2.21
C SER A 320 15.51 16.77 0.95
N LYS A 321 16.66 17.43 1.09
CA LYS A 321 17.47 17.95 -0.03
C LYS A 321 18.45 16.92 -0.60
N SER A 322 18.71 15.83 0.11
CA SER A 322 19.61 14.77 -0.37
C SER A 322 18.92 13.95 -1.45
N GLU A 323 19.68 13.36 -2.37
CA GLU A 323 19.20 12.35 -3.33
C GLU A 323 19.16 10.95 -2.73
N LEU A 324 19.56 10.79 -1.47
CA LEU A 324 19.44 9.52 -0.74
C LEU A 324 18.00 9.10 -0.61
N GLU A 325 17.77 7.82 -0.82
CA GLU A 325 16.48 7.16 -0.61
C GLU A 325 16.55 6.21 0.59
N THR A 326 15.39 5.77 1.02
CA THR A 326 15.26 4.85 2.15
C THR A 326 14.07 3.93 1.94
N ALA A 327 14.09 2.81 2.63
CA ALA A 327 12.91 1.97 2.81
C ALA A 327 12.81 1.49 4.25
N LEU A 328 11.58 1.40 4.73
CA LEU A 328 11.25 0.78 6.01
C LEU A 328 10.08 -0.19 5.80
N VAL A 329 10.26 -1.43 6.21
CA VAL A 329 9.18 -2.42 6.23
C VAL A 329 9.16 -3.08 7.60
N SER A 330 7.97 -3.21 8.18
CA SER A 330 7.77 -3.82 9.49
C SER A 330 6.65 -4.86 9.44
N ILE A 331 6.91 -6.04 10.00
CA ILE A 331 6.04 -7.23 9.97
C ILE A 331 5.81 -7.71 11.40
N ASP A 332 4.59 -8.11 11.71
CA ASP A 332 4.30 -8.89 12.92
C ASP A 332 4.81 -10.34 12.71
N PRO A 333 5.81 -10.80 13.47
CA PRO A 333 6.44 -12.11 13.21
C PRO A 333 5.50 -13.30 13.46
N ARG A 334 4.40 -13.10 14.20
CA ARG A 334 3.47 -14.18 14.61
C ARG A 334 2.51 -14.59 13.50
N ASN A 335 2.15 -13.65 12.62
CA ASN A 335 1.12 -13.85 11.59
C ASN A 335 1.50 -13.29 10.21
N GLY A 336 2.70 -12.72 10.05
CA GLY A 336 3.16 -12.16 8.78
C GLY A 336 2.52 -10.83 8.39
N HIS A 337 1.69 -10.22 9.23
CA HIS A 337 0.99 -8.98 8.92
C HIS A 337 1.96 -7.81 8.71
N ILE A 338 1.94 -7.20 7.54
CA ILE A 338 2.70 -5.98 7.27
C ILE A 338 2.05 -4.82 8.01
N LYS A 339 2.73 -4.32 9.05
CA LYS A 339 2.23 -3.25 9.92
C LYS A 339 2.57 -1.86 9.42
N ALA A 340 3.70 -1.73 8.72
CA ALA A 340 4.12 -0.48 8.09
C ALA A 340 4.96 -0.75 6.85
N MET A 341 4.85 0.13 5.85
CA MET A 341 5.67 0.10 4.63
C MET A 341 5.90 1.52 4.12
N VAL A 342 7.16 1.92 4.08
CA VAL A 342 7.66 3.17 3.47
C VAL A 342 8.69 2.78 2.43
N GLY A 343 8.47 3.15 1.17
CA GLY A 343 9.31 2.75 0.05
C GLY A 343 10.27 3.83 -0.46
N GLY A 344 10.24 5.01 0.14
CA GLY A 344 11.11 6.14 -0.20
C GLY A 344 10.87 7.31 0.77
N LYS A 345 11.72 8.32 0.73
CA LYS A 345 11.61 9.49 1.62
C LYS A 345 10.46 10.43 1.22
N ASN A 346 10.12 10.48 -0.07
CA ASN A 346 9.07 11.35 -0.60
C ASN A 346 8.38 10.67 -1.79
N TYR A 347 7.15 10.20 -1.60
CA TYR A 347 6.37 9.50 -2.63
C TYR A 347 6.09 10.37 -3.87
N ARG A 348 5.98 11.70 -3.72
CA ARG A 348 5.71 12.60 -4.84
C ARG A 348 6.89 12.71 -5.81
N GLU A 349 8.10 12.71 -5.27
CA GLU A 349 9.33 12.82 -6.04
C GLU A 349 9.74 11.47 -6.62
N ASN A 350 9.54 10.39 -5.84
CA ASN A 350 9.94 9.04 -6.24
C ASN A 350 8.89 8.01 -5.79
N GLN A 351 8.14 7.47 -6.74
CA GLN A 351 7.11 6.45 -6.51
C GLN A 351 7.68 5.02 -6.52
N TYR A 352 8.97 4.86 -6.82
CA TYR A 352 9.60 3.55 -6.78
C TYR A 352 9.66 3.00 -5.37
N ASN A 353 9.06 1.83 -5.15
CA ASN A 353 8.98 1.21 -3.83
C ASN A 353 10.23 0.39 -3.53
N HIS A 354 11.22 1.01 -2.86
CA HIS A 354 12.47 0.35 -2.47
C HIS A 354 12.26 -0.78 -1.45
N ALA A 355 11.15 -0.80 -0.71
CA ALA A 355 10.83 -1.89 0.22
C ALA A 355 10.69 -3.25 -0.49
N LEU A 356 10.40 -3.24 -1.79
CA LEU A 356 10.22 -4.42 -2.64
C LEU A 356 11.38 -4.65 -3.61
N ALA A 357 12.35 -3.74 -3.66
CA ALA A 357 13.45 -3.77 -4.61
C ALA A 357 14.46 -4.88 -4.30
N LYS A 358 14.53 -5.90 -5.15
CA LYS A 358 15.46 -7.04 -5.06
C LYS A 358 16.84 -6.72 -5.65
N THR A 359 17.32 -5.51 -5.46
CA THR A 359 18.55 -4.99 -6.10
C THR A 359 19.56 -4.46 -5.09
N ARG A 360 19.29 -4.64 -3.77
CA ARG A 360 20.09 -4.05 -2.71
C ARG A 360 20.89 -5.10 -1.96
N GLN A 361 22.21 -4.89 -1.87
CA GLN A 361 23.08 -5.81 -1.15
C GLN A 361 22.88 -5.63 0.37
N PRO A 362 22.49 -6.68 1.11
CA PRO A 362 22.24 -6.58 2.56
C PRO A 362 23.53 -6.40 3.37
N GLY A 363 24.70 -6.68 2.78
CA GLY A 363 25.95 -6.60 3.49
C GLY A 363 25.94 -7.47 4.74
N SER A 364 26.59 -7.02 5.79
CA SER A 364 26.67 -7.74 7.07
C SER A 364 25.33 -8.02 7.76
N SER A 365 24.21 -7.45 7.32
CA SER A 365 22.89 -7.82 7.85
C SER A 365 22.45 -9.22 7.39
N PHE A 366 23.13 -9.84 6.42
CA PHE A 366 22.91 -11.24 6.03
C PHE A 366 23.58 -12.25 6.97
N LYS A 367 24.63 -11.86 7.71
CA LYS A 367 25.41 -12.75 8.60
C LYS A 367 24.57 -13.56 9.59
N PRO A 368 23.51 -13.02 10.23
CA PRO A 368 22.68 -13.80 11.15
C PRO A 368 22.06 -15.06 10.54
N ILE A 369 21.70 -15.04 9.27
CA ILE A 369 21.15 -16.23 8.57
C ILE A 369 22.21 -17.32 8.48
N MET A 370 23.45 -16.96 8.17
CA MET A 370 24.59 -17.87 8.12
C MET A 370 24.92 -18.44 9.50
N TYR A 371 25.03 -17.58 10.52
CA TYR A 371 25.31 -18.03 11.89
C TYR A 371 24.21 -18.91 12.46
N LEU A 372 22.94 -18.57 12.16
CA LEU A 372 21.81 -19.42 12.52
C LEU A 372 21.91 -20.81 11.86
N THR A 373 22.38 -20.88 10.61
CA THR A 373 22.63 -22.15 9.92
C THR A 373 23.68 -22.98 10.66
N ALA A 374 24.77 -22.33 11.11
CA ALA A 374 25.84 -23.00 11.83
C ALA A 374 25.40 -23.53 13.21
N ILE A 375 24.53 -22.77 13.90
CA ILE A 375 23.97 -23.18 15.21
C ILE A 375 22.93 -24.29 15.01
N ALA A 376 22.04 -24.14 14.05
CA ALA A 376 20.97 -25.11 13.79
C ALA A 376 21.50 -26.46 13.31
N SER A 377 22.65 -26.46 12.61
CA SER A 377 23.36 -27.71 12.25
C SER A 377 24.17 -28.33 13.43
N LYS A 378 24.24 -27.62 14.56
CA LYS A 378 25.06 -28.01 15.74
C LYS A 378 26.56 -28.13 15.45
N GLU A 379 27.01 -27.57 14.31
CA GLU A 379 28.43 -27.58 13.93
C GLU A 379 29.25 -26.51 14.68
N MET A 380 28.57 -25.48 15.18
CA MET A 380 29.15 -24.36 15.92
C MET A 380 28.24 -23.89 17.06
N THR A 381 28.80 -23.23 18.03
CA THR A 381 28.13 -22.62 19.20
C THR A 381 28.51 -21.15 19.33
N SER A 382 27.85 -20.42 20.25
CA SER A 382 28.19 -19.03 20.58
C SER A 382 29.66 -18.84 21.01
N THR A 383 30.28 -19.89 21.53
CA THR A 383 31.67 -19.90 22.03
C THR A 383 32.69 -20.50 21.04
N SER A 384 32.25 -20.92 19.85
CA SER A 384 33.18 -21.41 18.82
C SER A 384 34.16 -20.31 18.41
N VAL A 385 35.45 -20.60 18.43
CA VAL A 385 36.54 -19.63 18.19
C VAL A 385 37.11 -19.78 16.78
N PHE A 386 37.32 -18.66 16.11
CA PHE A 386 38.20 -18.54 14.93
C PHE A 386 39.18 -17.37 15.12
N ASN A 387 40.31 -17.47 14.44
CA ASN A 387 41.30 -16.39 14.42
C ASN A 387 40.93 -15.36 13.32
N SER A 388 40.59 -14.13 13.72
CA SER A 388 40.37 -13.00 12.83
C SER A 388 41.72 -12.36 12.48
N GLN A 389 42.30 -12.77 11.39
CA GLN A 389 43.52 -12.20 10.78
C GLN A 389 43.40 -12.19 9.26
N PRO A 390 44.22 -11.41 8.53
CA PRO A 390 44.21 -11.44 7.06
C PRO A 390 44.36 -12.86 6.53
N THR A 391 43.33 -13.35 5.83
CA THR A 391 43.24 -14.74 5.39
C THR A 391 42.87 -14.83 3.92
N LEU A 392 43.58 -15.65 3.16
CA LEU A 392 43.25 -16.03 1.79
C LEU A 392 42.50 -17.37 1.84
N PHE A 393 41.23 -17.33 1.42
CA PHE A 393 40.39 -18.50 1.34
C PHE A 393 40.45 -19.10 -0.06
N HIS A 394 40.57 -20.43 -0.14
CA HIS A 394 40.51 -21.20 -1.39
C HIS A 394 39.18 -21.94 -1.47
N TYR A 395 38.53 -21.87 -2.64
CA TYR A 395 37.26 -22.57 -2.86
C TYR A 395 37.15 -23.10 -4.31
N ASP A 396 36.08 -23.78 -4.65
CA ASP A 396 35.88 -24.40 -5.96
C ASP A 396 37.05 -25.34 -6.33
N ASN A 397 37.37 -26.28 -5.43
CA ASN A 397 38.51 -27.20 -5.54
C ASN A 397 39.86 -26.46 -5.77
N ASN A 398 40.09 -25.41 -5.00
CA ASN A 398 41.30 -24.56 -5.05
C ASN A 398 41.47 -23.78 -6.40
N ARG A 399 40.44 -23.73 -7.26
CA ARG A 399 40.51 -22.99 -8.51
C ARG A 399 40.29 -21.50 -8.35
N LYS A 400 39.63 -21.10 -7.25
CA LYS A 400 39.31 -19.71 -6.94
C LYS A 400 39.79 -19.34 -5.57
N THR A 401 40.08 -18.07 -5.39
CA THR A 401 40.49 -17.50 -4.12
C THR A 401 39.59 -16.33 -3.74
N TYR A 402 39.42 -16.11 -2.42
CA TYR A 402 38.71 -14.96 -1.89
C TYR A 402 39.46 -14.43 -0.67
N GLN A 403 39.74 -13.14 -0.65
CA GLN A 403 40.47 -12.48 0.44
C GLN A 403 39.66 -11.28 0.93
N PRO A 404 38.76 -11.49 1.93
CA PRO A 404 38.01 -10.40 2.55
C PRO A 404 38.93 -9.61 3.50
N SER A 405 38.57 -8.34 3.76
CA SER A 405 39.14 -7.54 4.85
C SER A 405 38.03 -7.16 5.85
N ASN A 406 38.45 -6.91 7.10
CA ASN A 406 37.57 -6.33 8.10
C ASN A 406 37.43 -4.81 7.90
N PHE A 407 36.34 -4.23 8.40
CA PHE A 407 36.12 -2.80 8.31
C PHE A 407 37.26 -2.01 8.99
N GLY A 408 37.92 -1.16 8.22
CA GLY A 408 39.08 -0.36 8.68
C GLY A 408 40.31 -1.20 9.02
N ASP A 409 40.43 -2.37 8.39
CA ASP A 409 41.57 -3.32 8.55
C ASP A 409 41.90 -3.66 9.99
N LYS A 410 40.84 -3.75 10.82
CA LYS A 410 40.99 -4.18 12.26
C LYS A 410 40.76 -5.67 12.39
N TYR A 411 41.72 -6.34 12.93
CA TYR A 411 41.71 -7.77 13.18
C TYR A 411 41.80 -8.04 14.66
N LEU A 412 40.91 -8.90 15.17
CA LEU A 412 40.72 -9.10 16.61
C LEU A 412 41.46 -10.33 17.18
N GLY A 413 42.16 -11.10 16.33
CA GLY A 413 42.79 -12.36 16.75
C GLY A 413 41.76 -13.46 16.99
N GLU A 414 41.98 -14.27 18.00
CA GLU A 414 41.07 -15.34 18.40
C GLU A 414 39.86 -14.77 19.12
N ILE A 415 38.68 -14.91 18.49
CA ILE A 415 37.42 -14.42 19.02
C ILE A 415 36.32 -15.48 18.93
N PRO A 416 35.38 -15.52 19.88
CA PRO A 416 34.22 -16.39 19.82
C PRO A 416 33.14 -15.80 18.86
N MET A 417 32.18 -16.65 18.43
CA MET A 417 31.12 -16.26 17.54
C MET A 417 30.31 -15.06 18.07
N ARG A 418 30.03 -15.00 19.37
CA ARG A 418 29.29 -13.88 19.98
C ARG A 418 29.99 -12.55 19.73
N GLU A 419 31.29 -12.46 19.94
CA GLU A 419 32.06 -11.25 19.69
C GLU A 419 32.14 -10.92 18.21
N ALA A 420 32.36 -11.93 17.37
CA ALA A 420 32.40 -11.77 15.92
C ALA A 420 31.10 -11.19 15.34
N ILE A 421 29.94 -11.59 15.89
CA ILE A 421 28.61 -11.02 15.47
C ILE A 421 28.49 -9.57 15.93
N ALA A 422 28.82 -9.26 17.17
CA ALA A 422 28.75 -7.93 17.76
C ALA A 422 29.68 -6.95 17.03
N ALA A 423 30.94 -7.33 16.78
CA ALA A 423 31.91 -6.56 16.02
C ALA A 423 31.69 -6.57 14.50
N SER A 424 30.85 -7.48 14.01
CA SER A 424 30.61 -7.70 12.57
C SER A 424 31.85 -8.14 11.80
N ASP A 425 32.69 -9.02 12.40
CA ASP A 425 33.94 -9.49 11.79
C ASP A 425 33.68 -10.25 10.47
N ASN A 426 34.39 -9.86 9.41
CA ASN A 426 34.25 -10.44 8.08
C ASN A 426 35.05 -11.75 7.94
N ILE A 427 36.24 -11.81 8.52
CA ILE A 427 37.09 -12.99 8.45
C ILE A 427 36.44 -14.15 9.16
N TYR A 428 35.92 -13.91 10.38
CA TYR A 428 35.15 -14.91 11.12
C TYR A 428 33.95 -15.42 10.33
N ALA A 429 33.19 -14.49 9.70
CA ALA A 429 32.03 -14.86 8.90
C ALA A 429 32.41 -15.75 7.71
N VAL A 430 33.50 -15.43 6.99
CA VAL A 430 33.94 -16.27 5.88
C VAL A 430 34.49 -17.62 6.37
N ASN A 431 35.21 -17.69 7.51
CA ASN A 431 35.55 -18.97 8.12
C ASN A 431 34.33 -19.83 8.44
N THR A 432 33.27 -19.20 8.95
CA THR A 432 32.01 -19.89 9.26
C THR A 432 31.39 -20.51 8.04
N ILE A 433 31.19 -19.71 6.95
CA ILE A 433 30.53 -20.22 5.73
C ILE A 433 31.39 -21.27 5.02
N MET A 434 32.71 -21.16 5.08
CA MET A 434 33.65 -22.18 4.56
C MET A 434 33.54 -23.50 5.33
N LYS A 435 33.30 -23.43 6.64
CA LYS A 435 33.11 -24.60 7.49
C LYS A 435 31.81 -25.33 7.23
N ILE A 436 30.68 -24.57 7.14
CA ILE A 436 29.34 -25.18 7.05
C ILE A 436 28.89 -25.43 5.61
N GLY A 437 29.50 -24.76 4.63
CA GLY A 437 29.13 -24.80 3.19
C GLY A 437 28.16 -23.69 2.80
N PRO A 438 28.46 -22.94 1.72
CA PRO A 438 27.62 -21.85 1.25
C PRO A 438 26.24 -22.28 0.73
N GLU A 439 26.10 -23.52 0.23
CA GLU A 439 24.85 -24.11 -0.22
C GLU A 439 23.86 -24.24 0.93
N LYS A 440 24.28 -24.72 2.10
CA LYS A 440 23.43 -24.84 3.29
C LYS A 440 22.90 -23.47 3.74
N VAL A 441 23.72 -22.43 3.61
CA VAL A 441 23.32 -21.05 3.95
C VAL A 441 22.30 -20.52 2.96
N ALA A 442 22.50 -20.72 1.67
CA ALA A 442 21.52 -20.32 0.64
C ALA A 442 20.19 -21.06 0.80
N ASP A 443 20.22 -22.35 1.14
CA ASP A 443 19.00 -23.14 1.38
C ASP A 443 18.26 -22.68 2.65
N MET A 444 19.00 -22.37 3.74
CA MET A 444 18.40 -21.81 4.94
C MET A 444 17.75 -20.46 4.67
N ALA A 445 18.41 -19.57 3.94
CA ALA A 445 17.86 -18.27 3.55
C ALA A 445 16.55 -18.42 2.75
N LYS A 446 16.48 -19.38 1.82
CA LYS A 446 15.24 -19.70 1.09
C LYS A 446 14.14 -20.22 2.02
N LYS A 447 14.48 -21.14 2.95
CA LYS A 447 13.53 -21.63 3.97
C LYS A 447 13.00 -20.47 4.82
N MET A 448 13.83 -19.47 5.12
CA MET A 448 13.44 -18.28 5.87
C MET A 448 12.67 -17.25 5.04
N GLY A 449 12.40 -17.50 3.75
CA GLY A 449 11.53 -16.67 2.90
C GLY A 449 12.25 -15.74 1.92
N ILE A 450 13.57 -15.83 1.78
CA ILE A 450 14.31 -15.09 0.74
C ILE A 450 14.10 -15.78 -0.61
N THR A 451 13.47 -15.09 -1.54
CA THR A 451 13.17 -15.59 -2.90
C THR A 451 14.11 -15.02 -3.96
N SER A 452 14.92 -14.01 -3.61
CA SER A 452 15.98 -13.47 -4.44
C SER A 452 17.03 -14.54 -4.74
N PRO A 453 17.63 -14.57 -5.95
CA PRO A 453 18.69 -15.48 -6.28
C PRO A 453 19.91 -15.29 -5.37
N LEU A 454 20.39 -16.34 -4.74
CA LEU A 454 21.58 -16.33 -3.88
C LEU A 454 22.68 -17.16 -4.53
N GLU A 455 23.85 -16.57 -4.69
CA GLU A 455 25.03 -17.29 -5.20
C GLU A 455 25.72 -18.01 -4.04
N PRO A 456 25.85 -19.36 -4.07
CA PRO A 456 26.48 -20.12 -3.01
C PRO A 456 28.01 -20.06 -3.13
N VAL A 457 28.57 -18.92 -2.80
CA VAL A 457 30.02 -18.63 -2.78
C VAL A 457 30.43 -18.04 -1.44
N PRO A 458 31.72 -18.05 -1.08
CA PRO A 458 32.19 -17.55 0.24
C PRO A 458 31.75 -16.12 0.58
N SER A 459 31.66 -15.24 -0.43
CA SER A 459 31.22 -13.86 -0.22
C SER A 459 29.72 -13.72 0.15
N LEU A 460 28.92 -14.77 -0.01
CA LEU A 460 27.53 -14.81 0.47
C LEU A 460 27.46 -14.55 1.99
N ALA A 461 28.47 -14.98 2.75
CA ALA A 461 28.59 -14.67 4.19
C ALA A 461 28.53 -13.15 4.48
N LEU A 462 28.97 -12.34 3.54
CA LEU A 462 29.03 -10.89 3.65
C LEU A 462 27.86 -10.19 2.96
N GLY A 463 26.86 -10.95 2.49
CA GLY A 463 25.63 -10.41 1.88
C GLY A 463 25.84 -9.75 0.52
N THR A 464 26.63 -10.37 -0.35
CA THR A 464 26.90 -9.84 -1.71
C THR A 464 25.75 -10.08 -2.69
N SER A 465 24.86 -11.05 -2.42
CA SER A 465 23.66 -11.29 -3.24
C SER A 465 22.56 -10.29 -2.89
N PRO A 466 22.00 -9.57 -3.88
CA PRO A 466 20.96 -8.57 -3.63
C PRO A 466 19.64 -9.19 -3.17
N VAL A 467 18.96 -8.50 -2.24
CA VAL A 467 17.66 -8.88 -1.67
C VAL A 467 16.79 -7.64 -1.49
N SER A 468 15.51 -7.83 -1.14
CA SER A 468 14.63 -6.70 -0.79
C SER A 468 14.52 -6.51 0.73
N PRO A 469 14.20 -5.28 1.20
CA PRO A 469 13.87 -5.02 2.61
C PRO A 469 12.74 -5.91 3.15
N LEU A 470 11.72 -6.18 2.35
CA LEU A 470 10.63 -7.07 2.72
C LEU A 470 11.13 -8.51 2.98
N GLU A 471 12.02 -9.02 2.13
CA GLU A 471 12.61 -10.36 2.32
C GLU A 471 13.47 -10.42 3.59
N MET A 472 14.25 -9.37 3.87
CA MET A 472 15.05 -9.30 5.08
C MET A 472 14.20 -9.22 6.35
N ALA A 473 13.15 -8.38 6.35
CA ALA A 473 12.20 -8.33 7.46
C ALA A 473 11.53 -9.68 7.70
N SER A 474 11.15 -10.39 6.62
CA SER A 474 10.52 -11.72 6.69
C SER A 474 11.48 -12.78 7.24
N ALA A 475 12.73 -12.77 6.79
CA ALA A 475 13.74 -13.71 7.28
C ALA A 475 14.04 -13.51 8.77
N TYR A 476 14.12 -12.26 9.23
CA TYR A 476 14.31 -11.96 10.65
C TYR A 476 13.08 -12.26 11.50
N ALA A 477 11.88 -12.15 10.91
CA ALA A 477 10.64 -12.56 11.58
C ALA A 477 10.65 -14.03 11.98
N VAL A 478 11.33 -14.91 11.23
CA VAL A 478 11.52 -16.33 11.61
C VAL A 478 12.22 -16.47 12.96
N MET A 479 13.29 -15.70 13.18
CA MET A 479 14.02 -15.73 14.46
C MET A 479 13.17 -15.16 15.59
N ALA A 480 12.45 -14.04 15.34
CA ALA A 480 11.51 -13.45 16.29
C ALA A 480 10.37 -14.39 16.69
N ASN A 481 9.95 -15.26 15.77
CA ASN A 481 8.85 -16.22 15.92
C ASN A 481 9.35 -17.64 16.28
N SER A 482 10.39 -17.74 17.06
CA SER A 482 10.95 -19.01 17.55
C SER A 482 11.23 -20.04 16.42
N GLY A 483 11.76 -19.57 15.30
CA GLY A 483 12.12 -20.40 14.15
C GLY A 483 10.98 -20.76 13.20
N LYS A 484 9.78 -20.20 13.41
CA LYS A 484 8.59 -20.45 12.62
C LYS A 484 8.42 -19.39 11.53
N ARG A 485 8.37 -19.80 10.25
CA ARG A 485 8.12 -18.92 9.12
C ARG A 485 6.64 -18.74 8.91
N VAL A 486 6.19 -17.52 8.75
CA VAL A 486 4.88 -17.12 8.21
C VAL A 486 5.08 -16.21 6.99
N SER A 487 4.19 -16.33 6.02
CA SER A 487 4.27 -15.54 4.80
C SER A 487 3.82 -14.09 5.06
N PRO A 488 4.45 -13.08 4.41
CA PRO A 488 3.97 -11.71 4.53
C PRO A 488 2.56 -11.53 3.98
N VAL A 489 1.68 -10.91 4.77
CA VAL A 489 0.28 -10.64 4.44
C VAL A 489 0.02 -9.15 4.45
N ALA A 490 -0.53 -8.60 3.36
CA ALA A 490 -0.95 -7.21 3.24
C ALA A 490 -2.48 -7.07 3.19
N VAL A 491 -3.18 -8.04 2.59
CA VAL A 491 -4.63 -8.03 2.39
C VAL A 491 -5.25 -9.16 3.20
N LEU A 492 -6.17 -8.81 4.10
CA LEU A 492 -6.91 -9.78 4.92
C LEU A 492 -8.14 -10.31 4.18
N SER A 493 -8.92 -9.41 3.60
CA SER A 493 -10.12 -9.79 2.85
C SER A 493 -10.51 -8.70 1.85
N ILE A 494 -11.31 -9.08 0.87
CA ILE A 494 -11.92 -8.17 -0.10
C ILE A 494 -13.39 -8.50 -0.17
N THR A 495 -14.26 -7.50 0.01
CA THR A 495 -15.69 -7.61 -0.20
C THR A 495 -16.15 -6.67 -1.32
N ASP A 496 -17.24 -7.03 -2.00
CA ASP A 496 -17.91 -6.12 -2.92
C ASP A 496 -18.76 -5.07 -2.19
N ALA A 497 -19.39 -4.18 -2.96
CA ALA A 497 -20.27 -3.14 -2.43
C ALA A 497 -21.52 -3.69 -1.69
N ALA A 498 -21.90 -4.95 -1.92
CA ALA A 498 -22.98 -5.64 -1.25
C ALA A 498 -22.53 -6.41 0.01
N GLY A 499 -21.23 -6.36 0.34
CA GLY A 499 -20.64 -7.07 1.47
C GLY A 499 -20.32 -8.55 1.21
N ARG A 500 -20.43 -9.03 -0.04
CA ARG A 500 -20.09 -10.42 -0.38
C ARG A 500 -18.57 -10.56 -0.43
N SER A 501 -18.04 -11.62 0.19
CA SER A 501 -16.60 -11.91 0.18
C SER A 501 -16.16 -12.36 -1.22
N LEU A 502 -15.14 -11.66 -1.74
CA LEU A 502 -14.45 -12.01 -2.99
C LEU A 502 -13.10 -12.69 -2.71
N TYR A 503 -12.49 -12.36 -1.60
CA TYR A 503 -11.22 -12.93 -1.16
C TYR A 503 -11.13 -12.91 0.37
N SER A 504 -10.53 -13.96 0.94
CA SER A 504 -10.09 -14.01 2.32
C SER A 504 -8.70 -14.63 2.35
N ALA A 505 -7.77 -13.98 3.05
CA ALA A 505 -6.42 -14.53 3.22
C ALA A 505 -6.51 -15.89 3.92
N PRO A 506 -5.78 -16.91 3.44
CA PRO A 506 -5.71 -18.18 4.13
C PRO A 506 -5.03 -17.98 5.50
N GLU A 507 -5.49 -18.72 6.50
CA GLU A 507 -4.77 -18.80 7.77
C GLU A 507 -3.44 -19.53 7.53
N ASP A 508 -2.33 -18.81 7.73
CA ASP A 508 -1.00 -19.39 7.69
C ASP A 508 -0.60 -19.85 9.09
N ALA A 509 -0.72 -21.15 9.33
CA ALA A 509 -0.29 -21.76 10.60
C ALA A 509 1.23 -21.64 10.82
N GLY A 510 1.98 -21.25 9.80
CA GLY A 510 3.43 -21.14 9.78
C GLY A 510 4.13 -22.50 9.71
N GLU A 511 5.30 -22.48 9.12
CA GLU A 511 6.19 -23.65 8.97
C GLU A 511 7.37 -23.55 9.92
N GLN A 512 7.63 -24.58 10.74
CA GLN A 512 8.82 -24.62 11.57
C GLN A 512 10.04 -24.91 10.69
N VAL A 513 10.87 -23.92 10.42
CA VAL A 513 12.04 -24.01 9.52
C VAL A 513 13.36 -24.09 10.26
N VAL A 514 13.37 -23.62 11.52
CA VAL A 514 14.52 -23.67 12.43
C VAL A 514 14.04 -24.09 13.81
N GLU A 515 14.80 -24.88 14.53
CA GLU A 515 14.49 -25.25 15.92
C GLU A 515 14.36 -24.00 16.82
N PRO A 516 13.36 -23.93 17.71
CA PRO A 516 13.17 -22.77 18.60
C PRO A 516 14.42 -22.44 19.42
N SER A 517 15.15 -23.45 19.90
CA SER A 517 16.39 -23.30 20.66
C SER A 517 17.50 -22.61 19.86
N ALA A 518 17.67 -22.98 18.58
CA ALA A 518 18.66 -22.35 17.71
C ALA A 518 18.28 -20.88 17.40
N ALA A 519 17.01 -20.61 17.16
CA ALA A 519 16.50 -19.24 16.95
C ALA A 519 16.72 -18.37 18.20
N TYR A 520 16.49 -18.92 19.40
CA TYR A 520 16.72 -18.20 20.67
C TYR A 520 18.22 -17.94 20.93
N VAL A 521 19.08 -18.92 20.71
CA VAL A 521 20.54 -18.74 20.86
C VAL A 521 21.01 -17.63 19.90
N MET A 522 20.54 -17.63 18.65
CA MET A 522 20.86 -16.56 17.69
C MET A 522 20.35 -15.19 18.16
N THR A 523 19.11 -15.13 18.67
CA THR A 523 18.51 -13.91 19.22
C THR A 523 19.38 -13.33 20.34
N ARG A 524 19.80 -14.16 21.28
CA ARG A 524 20.69 -13.75 22.40
C ARG A 524 22.04 -13.20 21.94
N MET A 525 22.63 -13.77 20.89
CA MET A 525 23.86 -13.21 20.31
C MET A 525 23.61 -11.88 19.59
N MET A 526 22.47 -11.70 18.91
CA MET A 526 22.16 -10.46 18.22
C MET A 526 21.77 -9.30 19.16
N GLU A 527 21.30 -9.57 20.37
CA GLU A 527 21.13 -8.52 21.38
C GLU A 527 22.48 -7.84 21.69
N GLY A 528 23.60 -8.60 21.71
CA GLY A 528 24.96 -8.08 21.87
C GLY A 528 25.39 -7.04 20.82
N VAL A 529 24.73 -6.97 19.67
CA VAL A 529 24.99 -5.93 18.66
C VAL A 529 24.66 -4.52 19.18
N PHE A 530 23.71 -4.40 20.10
CA PHE A 530 23.31 -3.14 20.72
C PHE A 530 24.03 -2.85 22.04
N GLU A 531 24.78 -3.81 22.59
CA GLU A 531 25.61 -3.66 23.80
C GLU A 531 26.88 -2.84 23.51
N THR A 532 27.63 -2.50 24.58
CA THR A 532 28.90 -1.79 24.46
C THR A 532 29.90 -2.58 23.58
N GLY A 533 30.48 -1.94 22.60
CA GLY A 533 31.35 -2.57 21.59
C GLY A 533 30.65 -3.10 20.35
N GLY A 534 29.33 -3.25 20.39
CA GLY A 534 28.55 -3.69 19.24
C GLY A 534 28.30 -2.58 18.22
N THR A 535 28.10 -2.97 16.95
CA THR A 535 27.93 -2.02 15.81
C THR A 535 26.65 -1.20 15.89
N GLY A 536 25.63 -1.66 16.62
CA GLY A 536 24.35 -0.98 16.89
C GLY A 536 24.33 -0.15 18.17
N ASN A 537 25.39 -0.16 18.98
CA ASN A 537 25.42 0.47 20.31
C ASN A 537 24.98 1.95 20.32
N ARG A 538 25.28 2.69 19.26
CA ARG A 538 24.92 4.13 19.13
C ARG A 538 23.44 4.45 19.31
N VAL A 539 22.53 3.47 19.16
CA VAL A 539 21.09 3.64 19.36
C VAL A 539 20.57 2.93 20.61
N SER A 540 21.46 2.33 21.41
CA SER A 540 21.07 1.62 22.63
C SER A 540 20.32 2.48 23.63
N THR A 541 20.67 3.77 23.74
CA THR A 541 20.00 4.73 24.62
C THR A 541 18.59 5.12 24.16
N LEU A 542 18.27 4.90 22.87
CA LEU A 542 16.95 5.12 22.32
C LEU A 542 16.02 3.92 22.52
N MET A 543 16.60 2.71 22.68
CA MET A 543 15.83 1.47 22.81
C MET A 543 15.48 1.21 24.28
N LYS A 544 14.18 1.08 24.57
CA LYS A 544 13.64 0.85 25.92
C LYS A 544 13.12 -0.58 26.12
N ARG A 545 13.33 -1.44 25.13
CA ARG A 545 12.84 -2.83 25.10
C ARG A 545 13.89 -3.79 24.57
N PRO A 546 13.79 -5.10 24.87
CA PRO A 546 14.65 -6.10 24.27
C PRO A 546 14.58 -6.05 22.76
N VAL A 547 15.73 -5.96 22.12
CA VAL A 547 15.86 -5.91 20.66
C VAL A 547 17.04 -6.71 20.21
N ALA A 548 16.86 -7.52 19.18
CA ALA A 548 17.91 -8.25 18.49
C ALA A 548 18.01 -7.75 17.05
N GLY A 549 19.22 -7.62 16.52
CA GLY A 549 19.35 -7.09 15.15
C GLY A 549 20.79 -7.05 14.66
N LYS A 550 20.94 -6.61 13.42
CA LYS A 550 22.25 -6.52 12.76
C LYS A 550 22.32 -5.33 11.82
N THR A 551 23.40 -4.59 11.91
CA THR A 551 23.77 -3.55 10.94
C THR A 551 24.37 -4.19 9.69
N GLY A 552 24.09 -3.61 8.53
CA GLY A 552 24.73 -3.92 7.26
C GLY A 552 25.25 -2.63 6.62
N THR A 553 26.43 -2.69 6.02
CA THR A 553 26.97 -1.55 5.27
C THR A 553 27.82 -2.11 4.14
N THR A 554 27.58 -1.62 2.93
CA THR A 554 28.39 -1.81 1.75
C THR A 554 28.85 -0.44 1.27
N ASP A 555 29.52 -0.35 0.15
CA ASP A 555 29.88 0.94 -0.44
C ASP A 555 28.65 1.75 -0.86
N THR A 556 27.54 1.07 -1.20
CA THR A 556 26.33 1.68 -1.78
C THR A 556 25.08 1.61 -0.91
N ASP A 557 25.06 0.74 0.10
CA ASP A 557 23.86 0.39 0.87
C ASP A 557 24.13 0.38 2.37
N ALA A 558 23.23 0.95 3.15
CA ALA A 558 23.24 0.90 4.60
C ALA A 558 21.96 0.25 5.12
N TRP A 559 22.10 -0.65 6.08
CA TRP A 559 21.02 -1.41 6.66
C TRP A 559 21.03 -1.41 8.17
N LEU A 560 19.85 -1.49 8.74
CA LEU A 560 19.61 -2.13 10.02
C LEU A 560 18.39 -3.03 9.89
N VAL A 561 18.56 -4.32 10.18
CA VAL A 561 17.48 -5.28 10.29
C VAL A 561 17.46 -5.81 11.70
N GLY A 562 16.31 -5.77 12.35
CA GLY A 562 16.17 -6.19 13.72
C GLY A 562 14.73 -6.48 14.11
N TYR A 563 14.55 -7.02 15.30
CA TYR A 563 13.23 -7.39 15.79
C TYR A 563 13.11 -7.29 17.31
N THR A 564 11.88 -7.10 17.74
CA THR A 564 11.37 -7.37 19.08
C THR A 564 10.44 -8.59 19.00
N PRO A 565 9.88 -9.10 20.10
CA PRO A 565 8.86 -10.14 20.02
C PRO A 565 7.61 -9.75 19.23
N GLU A 566 7.35 -8.45 19.04
CA GLU A 566 6.16 -7.92 18.39
C GLU A 566 6.37 -7.53 16.93
N LEU A 567 7.55 -7.06 16.55
CA LEU A 567 7.83 -6.51 15.22
C LEU A 567 9.19 -6.97 14.70
N SER A 568 9.25 -7.36 13.44
CA SER A 568 10.47 -7.52 12.65
C SER A 568 10.54 -6.41 11.62
N THR A 569 11.63 -5.63 11.65
CA THR A 569 11.74 -4.40 10.86
C THR A 569 13.06 -4.36 10.09
N ALA A 570 13.00 -4.08 8.80
CA ALA A 570 14.15 -3.79 7.97
C ALA A 570 14.13 -2.31 7.54
N VAL A 571 15.26 -1.64 7.75
CA VAL A 571 15.50 -0.28 7.26
C VAL A 571 16.70 -0.31 6.33
N TRP A 572 16.51 0.25 5.14
CA TRP A 572 17.54 0.43 4.13
C TRP A 572 17.73 1.92 3.79
N VAL A 573 18.95 2.34 3.50
CA VAL A 573 19.31 3.68 3.00
C VAL A 573 20.37 3.54 1.92
N GLY A 574 20.19 4.24 0.79
CA GLY A 574 21.11 4.22 -0.33
C GLY A 574 20.66 5.14 -1.49
N TYR A 575 21.38 5.15 -2.59
CA TYR A 575 21.01 5.88 -3.81
C TYR A 575 20.35 4.96 -4.83
N ASP A 576 19.45 5.47 -5.64
CA ASP A 576 18.75 4.71 -6.70
C ASP A 576 19.69 3.98 -7.65
N LYS A 577 20.80 4.58 -8.00
CA LYS A 577 21.73 4.08 -9.02
C LYS A 577 23.03 3.51 -8.45
N GLY A 578 23.04 2.99 -7.23
CA GLY A 578 24.21 2.32 -6.68
C GLY A 578 25.45 3.20 -6.54
N ARG A 579 25.28 4.50 -6.29
CA ARG A 579 26.35 5.44 -5.97
C ARG A 579 26.84 5.19 -4.55
N GLU A 580 28.13 5.38 -4.31
CA GLU A 580 28.74 5.25 -2.99
C GLU A 580 28.08 6.18 -1.96
N ILE A 581 27.84 5.64 -0.78
CA ILE A 581 27.29 6.38 0.37
C ILE A 581 28.41 6.89 1.28
N SER A 582 28.22 8.07 1.85
CA SER A 582 29.18 8.60 2.83
C SER A 582 29.16 7.82 4.11
N LYS A 583 30.24 7.90 4.91
CA LYS A 583 30.28 7.30 6.27
C LYS A 583 29.16 7.83 7.20
N VAL A 584 28.70 9.06 6.97
CA VAL A 584 27.58 9.65 7.74
C VAL A 584 26.28 9.02 7.31
N ASP A 585 26.05 8.88 6.01
CA ASP A 585 24.82 8.31 5.47
C ASP A 585 24.70 6.82 5.78
N GLY A 586 25.80 6.10 5.79
CA GLY A 586 25.91 4.70 6.24
C GLY A 586 25.44 4.45 7.69
N ARG A 587 25.22 5.53 8.45
CA ARG A 587 24.75 5.46 9.85
C ARG A 587 23.28 5.81 10.03
N ARG A 588 22.54 6.20 8.98
CA ARG A 588 21.15 6.69 9.09
C ARG A 588 20.11 5.59 9.38
N ALA A 589 20.32 4.38 8.92
CA ALA A 589 19.35 3.30 9.09
C ALA A 589 19.07 2.96 10.57
N ALA A 590 20.08 3.02 11.43
CA ALA A 590 19.93 2.64 12.85
C ALA A 590 19.05 3.63 13.65
N PRO A 591 19.23 4.95 13.60
CA PRO A 591 18.31 5.90 14.26
C PRO A 591 16.87 5.79 13.73
N ILE A 592 16.67 5.59 12.43
CA ILE A 592 15.34 5.41 11.84
C ILE A 592 14.66 4.16 12.44
N PHE A 593 15.39 3.05 12.50
CA PHE A 593 14.91 1.81 13.11
C PHE A 593 14.50 2.01 14.58
N ALA A 594 15.36 2.63 15.38
CA ALA A 594 15.14 2.81 16.81
C ALA A 594 13.93 3.73 17.08
N GLN A 595 13.87 4.87 16.42
CA GLN A 595 12.75 5.81 16.56
C GLN A 595 11.43 5.15 16.13
N TYR A 596 11.43 4.46 15.01
CA TYR A 596 10.26 3.72 14.55
C TYR A 596 9.80 2.69 15.57
N THR A 597 10.69 1.81 16.00
CA THR A 597 10.35 0.68 16.88
C THR A 597 9.76 1.17 18.21
N GLU A 598 10.38 2.15 18.86
CA GLU A 598 9.89 2.70 20.12
C GLU A 598 8.55 3.45 19.95
N LYS A 599 8.39 4.20 18.85
CA LYS A 599 7.15 4.92 18.59
C LYS A 599 5.99 4.01 18.18
N ALA A 600 6.25 3.03 17.33
CA ALA A 600 5.23 2.06 16.91
C ALA A 600 4.71 1.20 18.07
N LEU A 601 5.57 0.91 19.06
CA LEU A 601 5.25 0.10 20.22
C LEU A 601 5.06 0.93 21.52
N GLU A 602 4.89 2.25 21.42
CA GLU A 602 4.79 3.16 22.58
C GLU A 602 3.74 2.72 23.61
N ASN A 603 2.61 2.17 23.14
CA ASN A 603 1.51 1.69 24.00
C ASN A 603 1.52 0.17 24.20
N VAL A 604 2.60 -0.53 23.83
CA VAL A 604 2.74 -1.97 24.00
C VAL A 604 3.77 -2.22 25.09
N PRO A 605 3.42 -2.90 26.19
CA PRO A 605 4.39 -3.23 27.22
C PRO A 605 5.57 -4.01 26.64
N PRO A 606 6.81 -3.69 27.02
CA PRO A 606 7.99 -4.46 26.59
C PRO A 606 7.86 -5.94 26.95
N LYS A 607 8.17 -6.81 26.01
CA LYS A 607 8.20 -8.27 26.20
C LYS A 607 9.62 -8.79 26.02
N ILE A 608 9.95 -9.83 26.79
CA ILE A 608 11.17 -10.60 26.58
C ILE A 608 10.95 -11.69 25.53
N PHE A 609 12.02 -12.12 24.91
CA PHE A 609 11.97 -13.27 24.00
C PHE A 609 11.70 -14.55 24.80
N PRO A 610 10.73 -15.39 24.38
CA PRO A 610 10.40 -16.62 25.10
C PRO A 610 11.59 -17.61 25.06
N ILE A 611 11.89 -18.19 26.19
CA ILE A 611 12.99 -19.18 26.34
C ILE A 611 12.43 -20.57 26.04
N PRO A 612 12.92 -21.28 25.01
CA PRO A 612 12.51 -22.66 24.73
C PRO A 612 13.07 -23.67 25.72
N ASP A 613 12.36 -24.79 25.93
CA ASP A 613 12.75 -25.85 26.84
C ASP A 613 14.11 -26.50 26.50
N GLU A 614 14.47 -26.55 25.21
CA GLU A 614 15.71 -27.14 24.70
C GLU A 614 16.90 -26.16 24.70
N VAL A 615 16.85 -25.11 25.54
CA VAL A 615 17.96 -24.17 25.78
C VAL A 615 18.56 -24.44 27.14
N VAL A 616 19.89 -24.52 27.20
CA VAL A 616 20.65 -24.60 28.43
C VAL A 616 21.59 -23.40 28.54
N SER A 617 21.89 -23.00 29.77
CA SER A 617 22.81 -21.91 30.03
C SER A 617 24.01 -22.41 30.87
N ALA A 618 25.19 -21.85 30.61
CA ALA A 618 26.39 -22.15 31.33
C ALA A 618 27.26 -20.90 31.48
N TYR A 619 27.96 -20.79 32.61
CA TYR A 619 29.03 -19.81 32.74
C TYR A 619 30.27 -20.29 31.99
N VAL A 620 30.74 -19.47 31.05
CA VAL A 620 31.94 -19.77 30.26
C VAL A 620 33.01 -18.71 30.49
N ASP A 621 34.24 -19.13 30.34
CA ASP A 621 35.38 -18.22 30.21
C ASP A 621 35.30 -17.58 28.78
N PRO A 622 35.26 -16.25 28.67
CA PRO A 622 35.08 -15.60 27.39
C PRO A 622 36.25 -15.78 26.41
N LYS A 623 37.45 -16.11 26.90
CA LYS A 623 38.64 -16.32 26.07
C LYS A 623 38.70 -17.74 25.50
N THR A 624 38.48 -18.74 26.35
CA THR A 624 38.62 -20.15 25.96
C THR A 624 37.31 -20.75 25.42
N GLY A 625 36.17 -20.14 25.75
CA GLY A 625 34.82 -20.68 25.45
C GLY A 625 34.49 -21.95 26.26
N LYS A 626 35.35 -22.38 27.16
CA LYS A 626 35.13 -23.53 28.06
C LYS A 626 34.32 -23.11 29.30
N LEU A 627 33.86 -24.09 30.09
CA LEU A 627 33.17 -23.83 31.35
C LEU A 627 34.07 -23.02 32.30
N ALA A 628 33.51 -21.97 32.87
CA ALA A 628 34.24 -21.15 33.82
C ALA A 628 34.34 -21.84 35.17
N GLY A 629 35.57 -22.11 35.63
CA GLY A 629 35.89 -22.58 36.99
C GLY A 629 35.84 -21.45 38.03
N ALA A 630 36.05 -21.80 39.33
CA ALA A 630 36.07 -20.83 40.43
C ALA A 630 37.16 -19.76 40.24
N GLY A 631 38.31 -20.14 39.66
CA GLY A 631 39.47 -19.27 39.41
C GLY A 631 39.38 -18.36 38.19
N CYS A 632 38.38 -18.49 37.32
CA CYS A 632 38.26 -17.64 36.14
C CYS A 632 37.92 -16.20 36.54
N PRO A 633 38.74 -15.21 36.14
CA PRO A 633 38.53 -13.81 36.50
C PRO A 633 37.26 -13.22 35.85
N ASP A 634 37.03 -13.60 34.60
CA ASP A 634 35.86 -13.17 33.83
C ASP A 634 34.95 -14.37 33.54
N LYS A 635 33.65 -14.22 33.79
CA LYS A 635 32.65 -15.25 33.56
C LYS A 635 31.47 -14.63 32.82
N VAL A 636 31.14 -15.21 31.69
CA VAL A 636 29.98 -14.77 30.87
C VAL A 636 28.94 -15.88 30.87
N LEU A 637 27.70 -15.53 31.14
CA LEU A 637 26.57 -16.46 31.01
C LEU A 637 26.19 -16.59 29.54
N GLU A 638 26.41 -17.78 28.99
CA GLU A 638 26.06 -18.10 27.60
C GLU A 638 24.92 -19.11 27.53
N VAL A 639 24.19 -19.06 26.40
CA VAL A 639 23.09 -19.97 26.09
C VAL A 639 23.45 -20.88 24.93
N PHE A 640 22.98 -22.12 24.99
CA PHE A 640 23.32 -23.18 24.04
C PHE A 640 22.05 -23.96 23.66
N VAL A 641 22.04 -24.51 22.47
CA VAL A 641 21.12 -25.61 22.14
C VAL A 641 21.53 -26.79 23.00
N LYS A 642 20.61 -27.41 23.70
CA LYS A 642 20.88 -28.53 24.60
C LYS A 642 21.70 -29.65 23.95
N GLY A 643 22.77 -30.05 24.60
CA GLY A 643 23.74 -31.05 24.11
C GLY A 643 24.86 -30.44 23.25
N THR A 644 24.93 -29.11 23.11
CA THR A 644 26.05 -28.40 22.46
C THR A 644 26.84 -27.52 23.42
N GLU A 645 26.42 -27.46 24.67
CA GLU A 645 27.13 -26.74 25.71
C GLU A 645 28.55 -27.35 25.94
N PRO A 646 29.57 -26.51 26.29
CA PRO A 646 30.91 -27.02 26.62
C PRO A 646 30.87 -27.94 27.83
N THR A 647 31.67 -28.99 27.80
CA THR A 647 31.80 -29.99 28.88
C THR A 647 33.11 -29.89 29.62
N GLU A 648 34.11 -29.21 29.03
CA GLU A 648 35.45 -29.04 29.61
C GLU A 648 35.51 -27.72 30.39
N TYR A 649 36.18 -27.72 31.51
CA TYR A 649 36.49 -26.51 32.26
C TYR A 649 37.72 -25.80 31.69
N CYS A 650 37.76 -24.48 31.88
CA CYS A 650 38.91 -23.67 31.56
C CYS A 650 40.12 -24.13 32.43
N ASP A 651 41.23 -24.48 31.81
CA ASP A 651 42.48 -24.94 32.36
C ASP A 651 43.54 -23.83 32.47
N GLU A 652 43.27 -22.64 31.93
CA GLU A 652 44.20 -21.49 32.00
C GLU A 652 44.24 -20.80 33.38
N HIS A 653 43.28 -21.10 34.27
CA HIS A 653 43.15 -20.47 35.57
C HIS A 653 43.11 -21.55 36.67
N GLU A 654 44.21 -21.74 37.41
CA GLU A 654 44.33 -22.74 38.46
C GLU A 654 43.34 -22.52 39.63
N GLY A 655 42.63 -23.57 40.05
CA GLY A 655 41.91 -23.63 41.32
C GLY A 655 40.38 -23.75 41.24
N GLY A 656 39.79 -24.54 40.36
CA GLY A 656 38.34 -24.59 40.23
C GLY A 656 37.64 -25.89 40.61
N GLU A 657 36.84 -25.88 41.68
CA GLU A 657 35.70 -26.81 41.81
C GLU A 657 34.61 -26.48 40.80
N PRO A 658 33.88 -27.48 40.30
CA PRO A 658 32.85 -27.26 39.29
C PRO A 658 31.74 -26.31 39.79
N ALA A 659 31.51 -25.24 39.08
CA ALA A 659 30.35 -24.40 39.32
C ALA A 659 29.05 -25.20 39.05
N LYS A 660 28.05 -25.11 39.94
CA LYS A 660 26.74 -25.74 39.74
C LYS A 660 26.14 -25.31 38.42
N LYS A 661 25.58 -26.26 37.66
CA LYS A 661 24.78 -25.92 36.43
C LYS A 661 23.73 -24.88 36.76
N ALA A 662 23.80 -23.76 36.11
CA ALA A 662 22.79 -22.69 36.27
C ALA A 662 21.46 -23.13 35.64
N ASN A 663 20.37 -22.89 36.35
CA ASN A 663 19.05 -23.11 35.80
C ASN A 663 18.75 -22.01 34.76
N PRO A 664 18.18 -22.29 33.59
CA PRO A 664 17.79 -21.25 32.62
C PRO A 664 16.92 -20.14 33.23
N ALA A 665 16.07 -20.44 34.20
CA ALA A 665 15.30 -19.47 34.97
C ALA A 665 16.16 -18.48 35.77
N ASP A 666 17.29 -18.94 36.37
CA ASP A 666 18.22 -18.09 37.10
C ASP A 666 19.00 -17.15 36.16
N ALA A 667 19.15 -17.55 34.89
CA ALA A 667 19.76 -16.73 33.84
C ALA A 667 18.87 -15.54 33.46
N ALA A 668 17.58 -15.75 33.38
CA ALA A 668 16.60 -14.68 33.12
C ALA A 668 16.54 -13.69 34.31
N GLU A 669 16.51 -14.23 35.56
CA GLU A 669 16.35 -13.40 36.76
C GLU A 669 17.60 -12.54 37.07
N LYS A 670 18.85 -13.05 36.86
CA LYS A 670 20.08 -12.27 37.07
C LYS A 670 20.41 -11.27 35.96
N GLN A 671 19.89 -11.45 34.73
CA GLN A 671 20.07 -10.51 33.65
C GLN A 671 19.03 -9.37 33.73
N GLU A 672 17.84 -9.60 34.33
CA GLU A 672 16.90 -8.57 34.75
C GLU A 672 17.55 -7.55 35.70
N GLU A 673 18.49 -7.97 36.59
CA GLU A 673 19.16 -7.05 37.50
C GLU A 673 20.26 -6.18 36.87
N ARG A 674 20.79 -6.49 35.69
CA ARG A 674 22.02 -5.84 35.18
C ARG A 674 21.89 -4.85 34.05
N SER A 675 20.88 -4.86 33.18
CA SER A 675 20.85 -3.89 32.07
C SER A 675 19.66 -2.96 32.01
N TRP A 676 18.45 -3.43 31.90
CA TRP A 676 17.34 -2.51 31.69
C TRP A 676 16.37 -2.38 32.87
N TRP A 677 16.32 -3.39 33.79
CA TRP A 677 15.53 -3.28 35.00
C TRP A 677 16.02 -2.22 35.97
N LYS A 678 17.32 -1.92 36.01
CA LYS A 678 17.84 -0.77 36.78
C LYS A 678 17.37 0.56 36.18
N ASP A 679 17.35 0.64 34.86
CA ASP A 679 16.90 1.84 34.16
C ASP A 679 15.38 1.96 34.18
N PHE A 680 14.64 0.86 34.09
CA PHE A 680 13.18 0.80 34.20
C PHE A 680 12.72 1.13 35.64
N LYS A 681 13.34 0.63 36.67
CA LYS A 681 13.07 1.02 38.06
C LYS A 681 13.36 2.51 38.32
N ARG A 682 14.41 3.06 37.73
CA ARG A 682 14.72 4.49 37.81
C ARG A 682 13.64 5.34 37.13
N TRP A 683 13.17 4.93 35.98
CA TRP A 683 12.09 5.63 35.23
C TRP A 683 10.72 5.50 35.92
N TRP A 684 10.45 4.44 36.67
CA TRP A 684 9.18 4.25 37.40
C TRP A 684 9.14 5.00 38.74
N VAL A 685 10.23 5.42 39.28
CA VAL A 685 10.36 6.09 40.60
C VAL A 685 10.58 7.60 40.46
N GLU A 686 11.01 8.10 39.30
CA GLU A 686 11.02 9.52 38.93
C GLU A 686 9.79 9.85 38.03
#